data_7939bac7e4fd1e8c4e61fd069e79ed8f
#
_entry.id   7939bac7e4fd1e8c4e61fd069e79ed8f
#
_cell.length_a   1.000
_cell.length_b   1.000
_cell.length_c   1.000
_cell.angle_alpha   90.00
_cell.angle_beta   90.00
_cell.angle_gamma   90.00
#
_symmetry.space_group_name_H-M   'P 1'
#
loop_
_entity.id
_entity.type
_entity.pdbx_description
1 polymer ?
#
loop_
_entity_poly.entity_id
_entity_poly.type
_entity_poly.pdbx_seq_one_letter_code
_entity_poly.pdbx_strand_id
1 'polypeptide(L)'
;MNTLNDFQKEILAGIPDELPEVKPYDPNINHAPKRKDILTKEEKKLAIRNALRYFPAKFHKTLAPEFAEELEKYGRIYMYRFRPSYKMYARPIEEYPAKCKQAAAIMLMIQNNLDPAVAQHPHELIIYGGNGAIFQNWAQYRLVMQYLANMEDDQTLAMYSGHPMGLFPSHKDAPRVVVTNGMMIPNYSKPDDWERYNALGVTQYGQMTAGSYMYIGPQGIVHGTTITVLNAARKHGGSTAGKLFVTAGLGGMSGAQPKAGNIAGVVSITAEINPAATQKRYEQGWVDEVYDNIEELFKHVDASIAKKEARSYAYQGNVVDLWEYAAEHDIHVDLGSDQTSLHNPWAGGYYPVGQSFEESKTMMAENPELFKEKVQASLRRHVAAINKLTAKGMYFFDYGNAFLLQSSRAGADIMKENGTFRYPSYVQDIMGPMCFDYGFGPFRWVCASGKPEDLAVTDEIACNVLEEIARTAPAEIQQQMRDNIQWIRGAQANHLVVGSQARILYADCEGRTKIAAEFNKAIADGRLSGPVVLGRDHHDVSGTDSPFRETSNIYDGSSFTADMAVQNVIGNGFRGATWVSIHNGGGVGWGEVINGGFGMVLDGSADADRRLHCMLHWDVNNGIARRNWARNEGATFAIKRAMEAEPRLKVTLPNLVEDDIFEGLF
;
A
#
# COMPACT_ATOMS: atom_id res chain seq x y z
N MET A 1 2.70 31.26 29.20
CA MET A 1 3.42 30.29 28.35
C MET A 1 3.00 28.89 28.78
N ASN A 2 2.33 28.13 27.93
CA ASN A 2 2.00 26.75 28.28
C ASN A 2 3.32 25.97 28.42
N THR A 3 3.49 25.33 29.57
CA THR A 3 4.67 24.50 29.85
C THR A 3 4.64 23.31 28.88
N LEU A 4 5.71 23.12 28.09
CA LEU A 4 5.84 21.98 27.19
C LEU A 4 5.76 20.67 28.00
N ASN A 5 4.96 19.72 27.54
CA ASN A 5 4.93 18.37 28.10
C ASN A 5 6.16 17.56 27.66
N ASP A 6 6.38 16.38 28.23
CA ASP A 6 7.58 15.58 27.96
C ASP A 6 7.65 15.07 26.52
N PHE A 7 6.51 14.77 25.89
CA PHE A 7 6.40 14.43 24.47
C PHE A 7 6.93 15.58 23.59
N GLN A 8 6.47 16.80 23.84
CA GLN A 8 6.89 17.99 23.08
C GLN A 8 8.36 18.31 23.29
N LYS A 9 8.85 18.21 24.54
CA LYS A 9 10.27 18.41 24.87
C LYS A 9 11.17 17.40 24.14
N GLU A 10 10.79 16.13 24.14
CA GLU A 10 11.58 15.07 23.50
C GLU A 10 11.64 15.24 21.97
N ILE A 11 10.55 15.68 21.33
CA ILE A 11 10.56 16.02 19.91
C ILE A 11 11.51 17.18 19.61
N LEU A 12 11.40 18.28 20.36
CA LEU A 12 12.23 19.46 20.15
C LEU A 12 13.71 19.21 20.41
N ALA A 13 14.04 18.27 21.29
CA ALA A 13 15.42 17.88 21.58
C ALA A 13 16.09 17.16 20.38
N GLY A 14 15.33 16.42 19.55
CA GLY A 14 15.90 15.65 18.43
C GLY A 14 16.91 14.59 18.89
N ILE A 15 18.16 14.68 18.43
CA ILE A 15 19.27 13.86 18.95
C ILE A 15 19.63 14.40 20.33
N PRO A 16 19.55 13.61 21.41
CA PRO A 16 19.79 14.12 22.76
C PRO A 16 21.26 14.44 23.00
N ASP A 17 21.53 15.46 23.84
CA ASP A 17 22.87 15.90 24.22
C ASP A 17 23.62 14.91 25.11
N GLU A 18 22.88 13.98 25.73
CA GLU A 18 23.37 12.86 26.52
C GLU A 18 22.80 11.56 25.96
N LEU A 19 23.58 10.47 26.06
CA LEU A 19 23.11 9.17 25.57
C LEU A 19 21.97 8.66 26.45
N PRO A 20 20.80 8.32 25.86
CA PRO A 20 19.73 7.64 26.57
C PRO A 20 20.22 6.30 27.13
N GLU A 21 19.53 5.76 28.13
CA GLU A 21 19.76 4.40 28.57
C GLU A 21 19.48 3.39 27.46
N VAL A 22 20.23 2.29 27.46
CA VAL A 22 20.00 1.17 26.54
C VAL A 22 18.64 0.57 26.83
N LYS A 23 17.76 0.53 25.84
CA LYS A 23 16.43 -0.06 26.00
C LYS A 23 16.51 -1.57 25.85
N PRO A 24 15.92 -2.34 26.78
CA PRO A 24 15.94 -3.79 26.70
C PRO A 24 15.18 -4.27 25.44
N TYR A 25 15.58 -5.44 24.94
CA TYR A 25 14.82 -6.16 23.94
C TYR A 25 13.51 -6.66 24.56
N ASP A 26 12.39 -6.39 23.89
CA ASP A 26 11.07 -6.86 24.32
C ASP A 26 10.62 -8.02 23.40
N PRO A 27 10.63 -9.27 23.88
CA PRO A 27 10.25 -10.42 23.08
C PRO A 27 8.75 -10.49 22.75
N ASN A 28 7.91 -9.66 23.40
CA ASN A 28 6.46 -9.64 23.15
C ASN A 28 6.08 -8.78 21.92
N ILE A 29 7.04 -8.08 21.34
CA ILE A 29 6.83 -7.28 20.15
C ILE A 29 7.12 -8.12 18.92
N ASN A 30 6.32 -7.92 17.86
CA ASN A 30 6.55 -8.54 16.56
C ASN A 30 7.77 -7.88 15.88
N HIS A 31 8.95 -8.41 16.13
CA HIS A 31 10.19 -7.94 15.53
C HIS A 31 10.38 -8.40 14.09
N ALA A 32 11.04 -7.57 13.29
CA ALA A 32 11.44 -7.96 11.94
C ALA A 32 12.45 -9.12 11.97
N PRO A 33 12.38 -10.07 11.04
CA PRO A 33 13.37 -11.13 10.93
C PRO A 33 14.76 -10.55 10.63
N LYS A 34 15.80 -11.28 11.05
CA LYS A 34 17.19 -10.94 10.71
C LYS A 34 17.33 -10.79 9.20
N ARG A 35 17.96 -9.71 8.76
CA ARG A 35 18.27 -9.48 7.36
C ARG A 35 19.57 -10.21 6.96
N LYS A 36 19.68 -10.49 5.65
CA LYS A 36 20.86 -11.13 5.08
C LYS A 36 22.14 -10.35 5.44
N ASP A 37 23.17 -11.05 5.93
CA ASP A 37 24.53 -10.49 6.08
C ASP A 37 25.21 -10.53 4.70
N ILE A 38 25.35 -9.38 4.07
CA ILE A 38 25.88 -9.24 2.71
C ILE A 38 27.13 -8.36 2.66
N LEU A 39 27.46 -7.69 3.77
CA LEU A 39 28.55 -6.73 3.79
C LEU A 39 29.90 -7.39 4.05
N THR A 40 30.92 -6.99 3.31
CA THR A 40 32.31 -7.29 3.61
C THR A 40 32.75 -6.58 4.91
N LYS A 41 33.88 -6.98 5.48
CA LYS A 41 34.44 -6.35 6.69
C LYS A 41 34.65 -4.84 6.53
N GLU A 42 35.11 -4.40 5.38
CA GLU A 42 35.34 -2.97 5.12
C GLU A 42 34.01 -2.23 4.95
N GLU A 43 32.99 -2.87 4.36
CA GLU A 43 31.66 -2.30 4.26
C GLU A 43 30.94 -2.24 5.61
N LYS A 44 31.14 -3.20 6.52
CA LYS A 44 30.65 -3.11 7.90
C LYS A 44 31.23 -1.90 8.62
N LYS A 45 32.52 -1.59 8.43
CA LYS A 45 33.13 -0.34 8.94
C LYS A 45 32.46 0.90 8.33
N LEU A 46 32.16 0.86 7.02
CA LEU A 46 31.50 1.97 6.34
C LEU A 46 30.06 2.15 6.87
N ALA A 47 29.31 1.07 7.07
CA ALA A 47 27.97 1.12 7.65
C ALA A 47 27.96 1.76 9.05
N ILE A 48 28.90 1.36 9.92
CA ILE A 48 29.06 1.96 11.25
C ILE A 48 29.44 3.44 11.14
N ARG A 49 30.34 3.81 10.22
CA ARG A 49 30.68 5.22 9.98
C ARG A 49 29.48 6.03 9.52
N ASN A 50 28.65 5.48 8.64
CA ASN A 50 27.40 6.10 8.19
C ASN A 50 26.40 6.25 9.34
N ALA A 51 26.34 5.30 10.25
CA ALA A 51 25.51 5.39 11.44
C ALA A 51 26.01 6.45 12.44
N LEU A 52 27.30 6.51 12.66
CA LEU A 52 27.89 7.46 13.62
C LEU A 52 27.80 8.92 13.17
N ARG A 53 27.62 9.21 11.88
CA ARG A 53 27.51 10.58 11.36
C ARG A 53 26.35 11.40 11.94
N TYR A 54 25.35 10.74 12.55
CA TYR A 54 24.24 11.42 13.21
C TYR A 54 24.60 12.00 14.59
N PHE A 55 25.76 11.61 15.15
CA PHE A 55 26.09 11.86 16.55
C PHE A 55 27.40 12.64 16.71
N PRO A 56 27.50 13.49 17.76
CA PRO A 56 28.76 14.13 18.13
C PRO A 56 29.88 13.11 18.41
N ALA A 57 31.14 13.47 18.11
CA ALA A 57 32.30 12.60 18.25
C ALA A 57 32.47 12.02 19.67
N LYS A 58 32.03 12.74 20.70
CA LYS A 58 32.08 12.27 22.12
C LYS A 58 31.37 10.94 22.34
N PHE A 59 30.35 10.60 21.51
CA PHE A 59 29.55 9.37 21.62
C PHE A 59 30.06 8.21 20.77
N HIS A 60 30.96 8.46 19.80
CA HIS A 60 31.38 7.46 18.83
C HIS A 60 31.99 6.21 19.46
N LYS A 61 32.80 6.36 20.53
CA LYS A 61 33.41 5.21 21.23
C LYS A 61 32.38 4.29 21.90
N THR A 62 31.28 4.85 22.37
CA THR A 62 30.18 4.09 23.01
C THR A 62 29.27 3.48 21.97
N LEU A 63 28.90 4.23 20.91
CA LEU A 63 27.92 3.78 19.92
C LEU A 63 28.47 2.83 18.88
N ALA A 64 29.79 2.91 18.53
CA ALA A 64 30.36 2.03 17.52
C ALA A 64 30.22 0.53 17.85
N PRO A 65 30.52 0.05 19.08
CA PRO A 65 30.28 -1.35 19.44
C PRO A 65 28.80 -1.74 19.39
N GLU A 66 27.89 -0.86 19.85
CA GLU A 66 26.43 -1.11 19.80
C GLU A 66 25.93 -1.27 18.37
N PHE A 67 26.34 -0.39 17.47
CA PHE A 67 25.95 -0.48 16.06
C PHE A 67 26.57 -1.68 15.35
N ALA A 68 27.77 -2.10 15.76
CA ALA A 68 28.37 -3.34 15.27
C ALA A 68 27.58 -4.56 15.72
N GLU A 69 27.11 -4.59 16.98
CA GLU A 69 26.25 -5.64 17.51
C GLU A 69 24.89 -5.69 16.80
N GLU A 70 24.24 -4.53 16.60
CA GLU A 70 22.98 -4.46 15.84
C GLU A 70 23.15 -4.99 14.41
N LEU A 71 24.22 -4.61 13.73
CA LEU A 71 24.51 -5.04 12.37
C LEU A 71 24.72 -6.57 12.30
N GLU A 72 25.42 -7.16 13.27
CA GLU A 72 25.65 -8.60 13.35
C GLU A 72 24.35 -9.37 13.68
N LYS A 73 23.59 -8.86 14.67
CA LYS A 73 22.41 -9.50 15.19
C LYS A 73 21.21 -9.38 14.24
N TYR A 74 21.00 -8.24 13.61
CA TYR A 74 19.81 -7.94 12.81
C TYR A 74 20.11 -7.78 11.31
N GLY A 75 21.39 -7.67 10.92
CA GLY A 75 21.81 -7.33 9.56
C GLY A 75 21.58 -5.85 9.19
N ARG A 76 21.13 -5.04 10.13
CA ARG A 76 20.83 -3.60 9.98
C ARG A 76 21.15 -2.85 11.27
N ILE A 77 21.34 -1.52 11.17
CA ILE A 77 21.57 -0.63 12.31
C ILE A 77 20.31 0.20 12.52
N TYR A 78 19.44 -0.23 13.45
CA TYR A 78 18.18 0.44 13.76
C TYR A 78 18.31 1.55 14.81
N MET A 79 19.41 1.58 15.55
CA MET A 79 19.69 2.53 16.65
C MET A 79 18.61 2.48 17.76
N TYR A 80 18.30 1.30 18.24
CA TYR A 80 17.22 1.04 19.21
C TYR A 80 17.30 1.89 20.47
N ARG A 81 18.49 2.25 20.93
CA ARG A 81 18.70 3.16 22.06
C ARG A 81 17.94 4.48 21.89
N PHE A 82 17.83 4.96 20.64
CA PHE A 82 17.23 6.25 20.31
C PHE A 82 15.72 6.19 20.05
N ARG A 83 15.07 5.05 20.28
CA ARG A 83 13.60 5.00 20.26
C ARG A 83 13.03 6.04 21.24
N PRO A 84 11.95 6.76 20.88
CA PRO A 84 11.31 7.68 21.80
C PRO A 84 10.82 7.00 23.09
N SER A 85 10.68 7.77 24.16
CA SER A 85 10.12 7.29 25.42
C SER A 85 8.59 7.33 25.44
N TYR A 86 7.97 8.13 24.58
CA TYR A 86 6.53 8.26 24.46
C TYR A 86 5.92 7.17 23.57
N LYS A 87 4.63 6.91 23.79
CA LYS A 87 3.85 5.99 22.93
C LYS A 87 3.70 6.57 21.54
N MET A 88 3.82 5.68 20.55
CA MET A 88 3.64 6.01 19.14
C MET A 88 2.17 5.80 18.74
N TYR A 89 1.48 6.89 18.39
CA TYR A 89 0.13 6.91 17.85
C TYR A 89 -0.18 8.31 17.31
N ALA A 90 -1.19 8.43 16.43
CA ALA A 90 -1.67 9.73 15.94
C ALA A 90 -2.39 10.49 17.08
N ARG A 91 -1.75 11.52 17.59
CA ARG A 91 -2.36 12.44 18.57
C ARG A 91 -3.22 13.47 17.89
N PRO A 92 -4.17 14.12 18.58
CA PRO A 92 -4.79 15.35 18.09
C PRO A 92 -3.73 16.34 17.63
N ILE A 93 -3.97 17.01 16.51
CA ILE A 93 -2.98 17.84 15.81
C ILE A 93 -2.40 18.95 16.70
N GLU A 94 -3.19 19.46 17.63
CA GLU A 94 -2.81 20.54 18.55
C GLU A 94 -1.76 20.12 19.59
N GLU A 95 -1.54 18.83 19.78
CA GLU A 95 -0.52 18.35 20.72
C GLU A 95 0.90 18.42 20.15
N TYR A 96 1.03 18.53 18.83
CA TYR A 96 2.34 18.57 18.18
C TYR A 96 3.02 19.93 18.34
N PRO A 97 4.32 19.99 18.71
CA PRO A 97 5.04 21.25 18.91
C PRO A 97 5.54 21.85 17.60
N ALA A 98 4.66 22.01 16.63
CA ALA A 98 5.00 22.52 15.31
C ALA A 98 4.58 23.99 15.16
N LYS A 99 5.34 24.79 14.39
CA LYS A 99 5.06 26.19 14.12
C LYS A 99 3.96 26.38 13.07
N CYS A 100 3.75 25.40 12.18
CA CYS A 100 2.70 25.44 11.17
C CYS A 100 1.86 24.15 11.18
N LYS A 101 0.58 24.26 10.81
CA LYS A 101 -0.38 23.14 10.79
C LYS A 101 0.06 22.02 9.85
N GLN A 102 0.67 22.37 8.72
CA GLN A 102 1.14 21.42 7.72
C GLN A 102 2.23 20.49 8.31
N ALA A 103 3.19 21.04 9.02
CA ALA A 103 4.22 20.27 9.70
C ALA A 103 3.62 19.39 10.81
N ALA A 104 2.68 19.91 11.62
CA ALA A 104 1.98 19.14 12.63
C ALA A 104 1.23 17.94 12.03
N ALA A 105 0.55 18.14 10.89
CA ALA A 105 -0.15 17.07 10.18
C ALA A 105 0.81 15.99 9.67
N ILE A 106 1.98 16.36 9.14
CA ILE A 106 3.02 15.40 8.72
C ILE A 106 3.53 14.59 9.92
N MET A 107 3.79 15.25 11.06
CA MET A 107 4.22 14.59 12.30
C MET A 107 3.16 13.58 12.78
N LEU A 108 1.87 13.95 12.74
CA LEU A 108 0.75 13.09 13.05
C LEU A 108 0.74 11.84 12.16
N MET A 109 0.88 12.02 10.84
CA MET A 109 0.87 10.92 9.89
C MET A 109 2.07 9.99 10.05
N ILE A 110 3.25 10.51 10.35
CA ILE A 110 4.44 9.73 10.69
C ILE A 110 4.16 8.86 11.93
N GLN A 111 3.60 9.42 12.98
CA GLN A 111 3.30 8.68 14.20
C GLN A 111 2.14 7.68 14.04
N ASN A 112 1.13 8.01 13.22
CA ASN A 112 0.10 7.03 12.84
C ASN A 112 0.71 5.80 12.18
N ASN A 113 1.65 6.00 11.25
CA ASN A 113 2.29 4.89 10.55
C ASN A 113 3.18 4.04 11.46
N LEU A 114 3.70 4.59 12.55
CA LEU A 114 4.53 3.89 13.52
C LEU A 114 3.75 3.38 14.76
N ASP A 115 2.44 3.60 14.82
CA ASP A 115 1.57 3.05 15.85
C ASP A 115 1.67 1.51 15.83
N PRO A 116 1.94 0.83 16.97
CA PRO A 116 1.98 -0.63 17.05
C PRO A 116 0.69 -1.32 16.58
N ALA A 117 -0.45 -0.63 16.61
CA ALA A 117 -1.70 -1.15 16.05
C ALA A 117 -1.71 -1.12 14.50
N VAL A 118 -0.88 -0.29 13.89
CA VAL A 118 -0.79 -0.05 12.44
C VAL A 118 0.43 -0.73 11.83
N ALA A 119 1.62 -0.52 12.42
CA ALA A 119 2.89 -1.01 11.89
C ALA A 119 3.10 -2.51 12.12
N GLN A 120 3.68 -3.18 11.14
CA GLN A 120 4.03 -4.60 11.22
C GLN A 120 5.17 -4.85 12.21
N HIS A 121 6.26 -4.06 12.12
CA HIS A 121 7.43 -4.14 12.98
C HIS A 121 7.81 -2.72 13.45
N PRO A 122 7.09 -2.17 14.41
CA PRO A 122 7.22 -0.76 14.79
C PRO A 122 8.60 -0.41 15.35
N HIS A 123 9.28 -1.35 16.01
CA HIS A 123 10.64 -1.13 16.54
C HIS A 123 11.71 -1.03 15.45
N GLU A 124 11.50 -1.68 14.32
CA GLU A 124 12.33 -1.63 13.13
C GLU A 124 11.84 -0.64 12.08
N LEU A 125 10.84 0.20 12.43
CA LEU A 125 10.29 1.26 11.58
C LEU A 125 9.66 0.72 10.28
N ILE A 126 9.24 -0.54 10.27
CA ILE A 126 8.62 -1.23 9.14
C ILE A 126 7.10 -1.22 9.30
N ILE A 127 6.42 -0.69 8.31
CA ILE A 127 4.97 -0.47 8.33
C ILE A 127 4.23 -1.70 7.82
N TYR A 128 4.58 -2.20 6.62
CA TYR A 128 3.97 -3.40 6.04
C TYR A 128 4.87 -4.05 4.97
N GLY A 129 4.45 -5.21 4.48
CA GLY A 129 5.14 -5.92 3.38
C GLY A 129 6.54 -6.42 3.74
N GLY A 130 6.85 -6.54 5.03
CA GLY A 130 8.10 -7.09 5.55
C GLY A 130 9.31 -6.15 5.49
N ASN A 131 9.29 -5.11 4.65
CA ASN A 131 10.40 -4.17 4.49
C ASN A 131 10.00 -2.76 4.03
N GLY A 132 8.70 -2.48 3.91
CA GLY A 132 8.19 -1.15 3.62
C GLY A 132 8.39 -0.21 4.80
N ALA A 133 9.43 0.60 4.75
CA ALA A 133 9.89 1.42 5.86
C ALA A 133 9.60 2.92 5.66
N ILE A 134 9.45 3.62 6.77
CA ILE A 134 9.32 5.08 6.82
C ILE A 134 10.67 5.75 7.09
N PHE A 135 11.51 5.13 7.91
CA PHE A 135 12.90 5.49 8.19
C PHE A 135 13.76 4.25 8.29
N GLN A 136 15.07 4.39 8.15
CA GLN A 136 16.02 3.29 8.33
C GLN A 136 16.39 3.07 9.81
N ASN A 137 16.38 4.14 10.62
CA ASN A 137 16.79 4.11 12.02
C ASN A 137 16.14 5.23 12.85
N TRP A 138 16.20 5.09 14.16
CA TRP A 138 15.55 6.02 15.09
C TRP A 138 16.21 7.41 15.17
N ALA A 139 17.48 7.56 14.77
CA ALA A 139 18.08 8.91 14.67
C ALA A 139 17.43 9.72 13.54
N GLN A 140 17.13 9.10 12.41
CA GLN A 140 16.39 9.74 11.32
C GLN A 140 15.01 10.23 11.78
N TYR A 141 14.27 9.37 12.47
CA TYR A 141 12.97 9.75 13.04
C TYR A 141 13.08 10.99 13.93
N ARG A 142 14.02 10.98 14.90
CA ARG A 142 14.21 12.11 15.83
C ARG A 142 14.55 13.40 15.11
N LEU A 143 15.46 13.36 14.15
CA LEU A 143 15.83 14.53 13.37
C LEU A 143 14.68 15.06 12.51
N VAL A 144 13.92 14.18 11.86
CA VAL A 144 12.77 14.60 11.04
C VAL A 144 11.70 15.26 11.90
N MET A 145 11.37 14.67 13.06
CA MET A 145 10.39 15.27 13.99
C MET A 145 10.87 16.63 14.50
N GLN A 146 12.15 16.78 14.81
CA GLN A 146 12.74 18.05 15.22
C GLN A 146 12.70 19.09 14.09
N TYR A 147 13.05 18.71 12.85
CA TYR A 147 12.98 19.61 11.70
C TYR A 147 11.54 20.08 11.46
N LEU A 148 10.56 19.16 11.50
CA LEU A 148 9.15 19.49 11.34
C LEU A 148 8.65 20.43 12.45
N ALA A 149 9.07 20.20 13.69
CA ALA A 149 8.69 21.06 14.82
C ALA A 149 9.22 22.50 14.66
N ASN A 150 10.39 22.66 14.05
CA ASN A 150 11.05 23.96 13.86
C ASN A 150 10.77 24.61 12.49
N MET A 151 10.10 23.90 11.58
CA MET A 151 9.81 24.35 10.22
C MET A 151 8.92 25.59 10.19
N GLU A 152 9.32 26.58 9.43
CA GLU A 152 8.49 27.71 9.04
C GLU A 152 7.64 27.37 7.80
N ASP A 153 6.62 28.18 7.51
CA ASP A 153 5.67 27.88 6.42
C ASP A 153 6.22 28.17 5.00
N ASP A 154 7.42 28.73 4.91
CA ASP A 154 8.18 28.99 3.69
C ASP A 154 9.46 28.13 3.56
N GLN A 155 9.47 26.96 4.20
CA GLN A 155 10.58 26.03 4.14
C GLN A 155 10.15 24.65 3.60
N THR A 156 11.11 23.95 2.99
CA THR A 156 10.95 22.56 2.53
C THR A 156 12.02 21.68 3.18
N LEU A 157 11.59 20.61 3.83
CA LEU A 157 12.48 19.52 4.28
C LEU A 157 12.76 18.57 3.11
N ALA A 158 14.02 18.49 2.70
CA ALA A 158 14.47 17.54 1.70
C ALA A 158 14.92 16.23 2.38
N MET A 159 14.40 15.11 1.88
CA MET A 159 14.69 13.78 2.42
C MET A 159 15.02 12.79 1.31
N TYR A 160 16.02 11.95 1.52
CA TYR A 160 16.19 10.75 0.69
C TYR A 160 16.40 9.52 1.58
N SER A 161 15.69 8.44 1.27
CA SER A 161 15.77 7.15 1.98
C SER A 161 15.73 7.29 3.51
N GLY A 162 14.79 8.12 4.01
CA GLY A 162 14.61 8.44 5.43
C GLY A 162 15.59 9.47 6.00
N HIS A 163 16.69 9.76 5.30
CA HIS A 163 17.70 10.71 5.77
C HIS A 163 17.25 12.17 5.54
N PRO A 164 17.11 12.98 6.60
CA PRO A 164 16.81 14.39 6.46
C PRO A 164 18.06 15.17 6.06
N MET A 165 18.04 15.73 4.86
CA MET A 165 19.15 16.59 4.37
C MET A 165 19.15 17.95 5.03
N GLY A 166 17.97 18.49 5.34
CA GLY A 166 17.80 19.77 6.00
C GLY A 166 16.60 20.56 5.51
N LEU A 167 16.33 21.66 6.19
CA LEU A 167 15.33 22.66 5.81
C LEU A 167 15.91 23.66 4.82
N PHE A 168 15.28 23.80 3.68
CA PHE A 168 15.67 24.74 2.63
C PHE A 168 14.67 25.87 2.52
N PRO A 169 15.11 27.13 2.35
CA PRO A 169 14.20 28.25 2.03
C PRO A 169 13.37 27.90 0.79
N SER A 170 12.10 28.23 0.83
CA SER A 170 11.14 27.94 -0.23
C SER A 170 10.06 29.03 -0.26
N HIS A 171 8.82 28.66 -0.51
CA HIS A 171 7.66 29.52 -0.42
C HIS A 171 6.44 28.69 0.05
N LYS A 172 5.42 29.35 0.57
CA LYS A 172 4.26 28.68 1.17
C LYS A 172 3.46 27.76 0.24
N ASP A 173 3.57 27.93 -1.09
CA ASP A 173 2.92 27.04 -2.07
C ASP A 173 3.75 25.79 -2.39
N ALA A 174 5.03 25.75 -2.00
CA ALA A 174 5.88 24.58 -2.20
C ALA A 174 5.55 23.47 -1.19
N PRO A 175 5.85 22.21 -1.52
CA PRO A 175 5.76 21.12 -0.57
C PRO A 175 6.61 21.37 0.69
N ARG A 176 6.06 21.05 1.85
CA ARG A 176 6.80 21.10 3.13
C ARG A 176 7.82 19.98 3.23
N VAL A 177 7.57 18.86 2.57
CA VAL A 177 8.51 17.73 2.52
C VAL A 177 8.56 17.17 1.10
N VAL A 178 9.76 16.88 0.64
CA VAL A 178 10.02 16.13 -0.59
C VAL A 178 10.81 14.87 -0.21
N VAL A 179 10.26 13.70 -0.52
CA VAL A 179 10.82 12.41 -0.16
C VAL A 179 11.15 11.60 -1.42
N THR A 180 12.36 11.04 -1.46
CA THR A 180 12.72 10.01 -2.43
C THR A 180 13.24 8.77 -1.70
N ASN A 181 12.77 7.58 -2.08
CA ASN A 181 13.20 6.33 -1.47
C ASN A 181 13.62 5.32 -2.54
N GLY A 182 14.80 4.73 -2.39
CA GLY A 182 15.25 3.63 -3.22
C GLY A 182 15.47 3.98 -4.70
N MET A 183 15.64 5.24 -5.04
CA MET A 183 15.84 5.70 -6.43
C MET A 183 17.28 5.42 -6.89
N MET A 184 17.59 4.13 -7.06
CA MET A 184 18.89 3.66 -7.49
C MET A 184 19.04 3.77 -9.02
N ILE A 185 20.28 3.97 -9.48
CA ILE A 185 20.62 3.98 -10.90
C ILE A 185 20.35 2.58 -11.47
N PRO A 186 19.67 2.45 -12.63
CA PRO A 186 19.13 1.16 -13.12
C PRO A 186 20.15 0.01 -13.17
N ASN A 187 21.38 0.23 -13.61
CA ASN A 187 22.42 -0.81 -13.68
C ASN A 187 22.91 -1.29 -12.31
N TYR A 188 22.56 -0.60 -11.23
CA TYR A 188 22.95 -0.88 -9.85
C TYR A 188 21.72 -1.14 -8.96
N SER A 189 20.59 -1.53 -9.54
CA SER A 189 19.31 -1.71 -8.85
C SER A 189 18.83 -3.17 -8.86
N LYS A 190 19.74 -4.12 -8.73
CA LYS A 190 19.39 -5.53 -8.52
C LYS A 190 19.04 -5.77 -7.05
N PRO A 191 18.31 -6.85 -6.71
CA PRO A 191 17.94 -7.17 -5.33
C PRO A 191 19.12 -7.18 -4.36
N ASP A 192 20.27 -7.81 -4.73
CA ASP A 192 21.46 -7.84 -3.89
C ASP A 192 22.14 -6.45 -3.75
N ASP A 193 22.08 -5.60 -4.78
CA ASP A 193 22.58 -4.22 -4.67
C ASP A 193 21.75 -3.45 -3.64
N TRP A 194 20.39 -3.60 -3.69
CA TRP A 194 19.51 -2.98 -2.70
C TRP A 194 19.82 -3.46 -1.28
N GLU A 195 19.93 -4.78 -1.06
CA GLU A 195 20.25 -5.34 0.27
C GLU A 195 21.56 -4.78 0.82
N ARG A 196 22.58 -4.70 -0.04
CA ARG A 196 23.89 -4.12 0.30
C ARG A 196 23.79 -2.65 0.67
N TYR A 197 23.17 -1.82 -0.17
CA TYR A 197 23.06 -0.39 0.09
C TYR A 197 22.11 -0.05 1.22
N ASN A 198 21.11 -0.88 1.46
CA ASN A 198 20.26 -0.76 2.64
C ASN A 198 21.04 -1.08 3.92
N ALA A 199 21.86 -2.14 3.93
CA ALA A 199 22.71 -2.48 5.07
C ALA A 199 23.80 -1.41 5.34
N LEU A 200 24.28 -0.71 4.30
CA LEU A 200 25.16 0.46 4.43
C LEU A 200 24.46 1.71 4.99
N GLY A 201 23.14 1.69 5.12
CA GLY A 201 22.34 2.82 5.60
C GLY A 201 22.26 3.97 4.59
N VAL A 202 22.29 3.69 3.27
CA VAL A 202 22.23 4.72 2.22
C VAL A 202 20.98 4.66 1.35
N THR A 203 20.22 3.58 1.39
CA THR A 203 18.94 3.48 0.69
C THR A 203 17.89 2.75 1.52
N GLN A 204 16.61 2.98 1.23
CA GLN A 204 15.52 2.24 1.85
C GLN A 204 14.43 1.92 0.84
N TYR A 205 13.63 0.93 1.17
CA TYR A 205 12.45 0.52 0.43
C TYR A 205 11.21 1.23 0.99
N GLY A 206 10.77 2.28 0.31
CA GLY A 206 9.66 3.11 0.78
C GLY A 206 8.27 2.48 0.65
N GLN A 207 8.11 1.44 -0.08
CA GLN A 207 6.90 0.69 -0.42
C GLN A 207 5.57 1.46 -0.32
N MET A 208 5.06 1.94 -1.45
CA MET A 208 3.72 2.57 -1.55
C MET A 208 3.46 3.61 -0.43
N THR A 209 2.30 3.56 0.21
CA THR A 209 1.87 4.52 1.23
C THR A 209 2.69 4.52 2.52
N ALA A 210 3.45 3.46 2.82
CA ALA A 210 4.40 3.49 3.94
C ALA A 210 5.45 4.58 3.76
N GLY A 211 6.02 4.70 2.54
CA GLY A 211 7.03 5.70 2.24
C GLY A 211 6.50 7.13 2.13
N SER A 212 5.20 7.33 1.92
CA SER A 212 4.57 8.65 1.86
C SER A 212 3.86 9.07 3.14
N TYR A 213 3.96 8.28 4.20
CA TYR A 213 3.26 8.52 5.48
C TYR A 213 1.72 8.47 5.40
N MET A 214 1.17 7.91 4.31
CA MET A 214 -0.28 7.87 4.05
C MET A 214 -0.93 6.51 4.29
N TYR A 215 -0.25 5.56 4.95
CA TYR A 215 -0.86 4.30 5.34
C TYR A 215 -1.84 4.52 6.49
N ILE A 216 -3.09 4.13 6.30
CA ILE A 216 -4.20 4.31 7.24
C ILE A 216 -4.67 3.00 7.89
N GLY A 217 -3.81 2.00 7.91
CA GLY A 217 -4.16 0.67 8.37
C GLY A 217 -4.83 -0.19 7.30
N PRO A 218 -5.42 -1.32 7.68
CA PRO A 218 -5.86 -2.35 6.75
C PRO A 218 -7.12 -1.98 5.94
N GLN A 219 -7.86 -0.93 6.31
CA GLN A 219 -9.10 -0.58 5.59
C GLN A 219 -8.89 -0.29 4.10
N GLY A 220 -7.71 0.21 3.70
CA GLY A 220 -7.40 0.45 2.30
C GLY A 220 -7.41 -0.84 1.47
N ILE A 221 -6.83 -1.90 2.01
CA ILE A 221 -6.84 -3.23 1.37
C ILE A 221 -8.23 -3.87 1.41
N VAL A 222 -8.94 -3.77 2.54
CA VAL A 222 -10.33 -4.28 2.63
C VAL A 222 -11.20 -3.62 1.56
N HIS A 223 -11.10 -2.29 1.42
CA HIS A 223 -11.83 -1.55 0.40
C HIS A 223 -11.46 -2.00 -1.03
N GLY A 224 -10.17 -1.98 -1.37
CA GLY A 224 -9.69 -2.37 -2.70
C GLY A 224 -10.10 -3.79 -3.07
N THR A 225 -10.00 -4.73 -2.12
CA THR A 225 -10.44 -6.12 -2.33
C THR A 225 -11.95 -6.21 -2.50
N THR A 226 -12.75 -5.48 -1.71
CA THR A 226 -14.21 -5.44 -1.85
C THR A 226 -14.60 -4.97 -3.26
N ILE A 227 -14.05 -3.85 -3.72
CA ILE A 227 -14.33 -3.32 -5.06
C ILE A 227 -13.86 -4.28 -6.16
N THR A 228 -12.71 -4.93 -5.97
CA THR A 228 -12.21 -5.94 -6.92
C THR A 228 -13.16 -7.13 -7.03
N VAL A 229 -13.60 -7.70 -5.92
CA VAL A 229 -14.53 -8.85 -5.90
C VAL A 229 -15.90 -8.48 -6.49
N LEU A 230 -16.44 -7.31 -6.16
CA LEU A 230 -17.69 -6.80 -6.75
C LEU A 230 -17.60 -6.69 -8.28
N ASN A 231 -16.52 -6.09 -8.79
CA ASN A 231 -16.32 -5.93 -10.23
C ASN A 231 -16.02 -7.26 -10.94
N ALA A 232 -15.22 -8.15 -10.32
CA ALA A 232 -14.96 -9.49 -10.85
C ALA A 232 -16.27 -10.30 -10.97
N ALA A 233 -17.12 -10.27 -9.94
CA ALA A 233 -18.39 -10.95 -9.96
C ALA A 233 -19.33 -10.41 -11.04
N ARG A 234 -19.40 -9.09 -11.24
CA ARG A 234 -20.19 -8.47 -12.32
C ARG A 234 -19.72 -8.91 -13.70
N LYS A 235 -18.41 -8.96 -13.90
CA LYS A 235 -17.81 -9.39 -15.16
C LYS A 235 -18.10 -10.87 -15.47
N HIS A 236 -18.16 -11.71 -14.43
CA HIS A 236 -18.26 -13.17 -14.56
C HIS A 236 -19.55 -13.77 -13.97
N GLY A 237 -20.67 -13.06 -14.06
CA GLY A 237 -21.99 -13.64 -13.70
C GLY A 237 -22.88 -12.79 -12.83
N GLY A 238 -22.60 -11.51 -12.67
CA GLY A 238 -23.52 -10.48 -12.14
C GLY A 238 -23.61 -10.39 -10.61
N SER A 239 -24.23 -11.35 -9.93
CA SER A 239 -24.42 -11.30 -8.46
C SER A 239 -23.27 -11.96 -7.71
N THR A 240 -22.96 -11.45 -6.52
CA THR A 240 -22.00 -12.05 -5.58
C THR A 240 -22.64 -13.13 -4.70
N ALA A 241 -23.95 -13.09 -4.53
CA ALA A 241 -24.68 -13.97 -3.61
C ALA A 241 -24.58 -15.45 -4.00
N GLY A 242 -24.00 -16.26 -3.13
CA GLY A 242 -23.78 -17.68 -3.34
C GLY A 242 -22.57 -18.03 -4.21
N LYS A 243 -21.75 -17.05 -4.60
CA LYS A 243 -20.49 -17.31 -5.31
C LYS A 243 -19.37 -17.66 -4.33
N LEU A 244 -18.52 -18.62 -4.74
CA LEU A 244 -17.34 -19.02 -4.00
C LEU A 244 -16.09 -18.30 -4.52
N PHE A 245 -15.45 -17.57 -3.62
CA PHE A 245 -14.14 -16.94 -3.82
C PHE A 245 -13.07 -17.67 -3.01
N VAL A 246 -12.04 -18.21 -3.68
CA VAL A 246 -10.94 -18.92 -3.03
C VAL A 246 -9.63 -18.16 -3.23
N THR A 247 -8.89 -17.98 -2.15
CA THR A 247 -7.63 -17.21 -2.14
C THR A 247 -6.68 -17.71 -1.05
N ALA A 248 -5.54 -17.03 -0.87
CA ALA A 248 -4.54 -17.39 0.14
C ALA A 248 -3.91 -16.18 0.83
N GLY A 249 -3.44 -16.41 2.06
CA GLY A 249 -2.73 -15.46 2.89
C GLY A 249 -3.65 -14.75 3.90
N LEU A 250 -3.26 -14.78 5.19
CA LEU A 250 -3.89 -14.05 6.30
C LEU A 250 -2.89 -13.12 7.02
N GLY A 251 -1.81 -12.77 6.34
CA GLY A 251 -0.78 -11.86 6.83
C GLY A 251 -1.24 -10.41 6.98
N GLY A 252 -0.29 -9.46 6.94
CA GLY A 252 -0.57 -8.03 7.13
C GLY A 252 -1.52 -7.47 6.09
N MET A 253 -1.23 -7.70 4.81
CA MET A 253 -2.01 -7.21 3.68
C MET A 253 -3.12 -8.19 3.29
N SER A 254 -2.77 -9.45 3.07
CA SER A 254 -3.68 -10.50 2.61
C SER A 254 -4.80 -10.82 3.61
N GLY A 255 -4.58 -10.61 4.90
CA GLY A 255 -5.58 -10.86 5.95
C GLY A 255 -6.87 -10.03 5.82
N ALA A 256 -6.90 -9.06 4.92
CA ALA A 256 -8.09 -8.27 4.61
C ALA A 256 -9.11 -9.02 3.72
N GLN A 257 -8.70 -10.07 3.02
CA GLN A 257 -9.53 -10.75 2.02
C GLN A 257 -10.82 -11.37 2.56
N PRO A 258 -10.81 -12.10 3.71
CA PRO A 258 -12.04 -12.67 4.27
C PRO A 258 -13.08 -11.59 4.59
N LYS A 259 -12.65 -10.51 5.25
CA LYS A 259 -13.52 -9.36 5.59
C LYS A 259 -14.08 -8.69 4.35
N ALA A 260 -13.25 -8.51 3.33
CA ALA A 260 -13.67 -7.95 2.05
C ALA A 260 -14.67 -8.85 1.32
N GLY A 261 -14.48 -10.17 1.37
CA GLY A 261 -15.43 -11.16 0.84
C GLY A 261 -16.80 -11.05 1.49
N ASN A 262 -16.86 -10.95 2.81
CA ASN A 262 -18.09 -10.75 3.56
C ASN A 262 -18.80 -9.45 3.16
N ILE A 263 -18.06 -8.34 3.07
CA ILE A 263 -18.63 -7.03 2.65
C ILE A 263 -19.11 -7.07 1.19
N ALA A 264 -18.37 -7.76 0.31
CA ALA A 264 -18.77 -7.93 -1.09
C ALA A 264 -19.95 -8.91 -1.27
N GLY A 265 -20.28 -9.73 -0.27
CA GLY A 265 -21.41 -10.65 -0.29
C GLY A 265 -21.13 -12.02 -0.91
N VAL A 266 -19.86 -12.46 -0.92
CA VAL A 266 -19.47 -13.80 -1.39
C VAL A 266 -19.25 -14.76 -0.22
N VAL A 267 -19.28 -16.06 -0.49
CA VAL A 267 -18.67 -17.08 0.38
C VAL A 267 -17.18 -17.14 0.05
N SER A 268 -16.30 -17.07 1.04
CA SER A 268 -14.87 -17.05 0.78
C SER A 268 -14.09 -18.07 1.59
N ILE A 269 -13.05 -18.66 0.97
CA ILE A 269 -12.05 -19.48 1.64
C ILE A 269 -10.69 -18.81 1.47
N THR A 270 -9.98 -18.64 2.58
CA THR A 270 -8.60 -18.15 2.56
C THR A 270 -7.68 -19.16 3.23
N ALA A 271 -6.73 -19.73 2.48
CA ALA A 271 -5.73 -20.64 3.03
C ALA A 271 -4.60 -19.88 3.73
N GLU A 272 -4.17 -20.35 4.90
CA GLU A 272 -3.03 -19.81 5.65
C GLU A 272 -2.31 -20.93 6.39
N ILE A 273 -0.99 -21.03 6.19
CA ILE A 273 -0.18 -22.05 6.85
C ILE A 273 0.29 -21.61 8.25
N ASN A 274 0.41 -20.30 8.50
CA ASN A 274 0.84 -19.75 9.78
C ASN A 274 -0.33 -19.69 10.78
N PRO A 275 -0.36 -20.54 11.83
CA PRO A 275 -1.48 -20.58 12.76
C PRO A 275 -1.66 -19.29 13.55
N ALA A 276 -0.59 -18.54 13.82
CA ALA A 276 -0.69 -17.26 14.52
C ALA A 276 -1.38 -16.18 13.66
N ALA A 277 -1.16 -16.21 12.33
CA ALA A 277 -1.86 -15.30 11.42
C ALA A 277 -3.35 -15.63 11.33
N THR A 278 -3.71 -16.91 11.21
CA THR A 278 -5.11 -17.37 11.21
C THR A 278 -5.82 -16.97 12.50
N GLN A 279 -5.23 -17.30 13.65
CA GLN A 279 -5.81 -17.00 14.97
C GLN A 279 -6.05 -15.50 15.15
N LYS A 280 -5.07 -14.67 14.75
CA LYS A 280 -5.19 -13.20 14.82
C LYS A 280 -6.39 -12.69 14.02
N ARG A 281 -6.63 -13.20 12.80
CA ARG A 281 -7.76 -12.75 11.97
C ARG A 281 -9.10 -13.25 12.48
N TYR A 282 -9.14 -14.44 13.05
CA TYR A 282 -10.32 -14.97 13.72
C TYR A 282 -10.69 -14.13 14.94
N GLU A 283 -9.74 -13.82 15.83
CA GLU A 283 -9.94 -12.98 17.01
C GLU A 283 -10.37 -11.53 16.67
N GLN A 284 -9.93 -11.02 15.52
CA GLN A 284 -10.35 -9.73 15.00
C GLN A 284 -11.76 -9.74 14.38
N GLY A 285 -12.41 -10.89 14.26
CA GLY A 285 -13.70 -11.04 13.60
C GLY A 285 -13.62 -10.78 12.08
N TRP A 286 -12.47 -11.06 11.46
CA TRP A 286 -12.27 -10.92 10.02
C TRP A 286 -12.47 -12.24 9.27
N VAL A 287 -12.33 -13.34 9.97
CA VAL A 287 -12.66 -14.70 9.56
C VAL A 287 -13.77 -15.21 10.47
N ASP A 288 -14.82 -15.75 9.91
CA ASP A 288 -15.96 -16.25 10.70
C ASP A 288 -15.72 -17.65 11.27
N GLU A 289 -15.05 -18.52 10.53
CA GLU A 289 -14.76 -19.90 10.95
C GLU A 289 -13.39 -20.37 10.46
N VAL A 290 -12.76 -21.28 11.23
CA VAL A 290 -11.43 -21.84 10.93
C VAL A 290 -11.52 -23.37 10.90
N TYR A 291 -10.95 -23.98 9.87
CA TYR A 291 -10.88 -25.44 9.69
C TYR A 291 -9.47 -25.87 9.30
N ASP A 292 -9.00 -26.97 9.84
CA ASP A 292 -7.78 -27.68 9.43
C ASP A 292 -8.09 -28.94 8.57
N ASN A 293 -9.35 -29.38 8.57
CA ASN A 293 -9.86 -30.48 7.74
C ASN A 293 -10.59 -29.93 6.51
N ILE A 294 -10.08 -30.23 5.33
CA ILE A 294 -10.63 -29.72 4.06
C ILE A 294 -12.03 -30.25 3.77
N GLU A 295 -12.32 -31.53 4.08
CA GLU A 295 -13.64 -32.13 3.84
C GLU A 295 -14.72 -31.48 4.70
N GLU A 296 -14.41 -31.21 5.97
CA GLU A 296 -15.30 -30.53 6.89
C GLU A 296 -15.52 -29.07 6.44
N LEU A 297 -14.46 -28.37 6.06
CA LEU A 297 -14.52 -27.03 5.50
C LEU A 297 -15.52 -26.96 4.36
N PHE A 298 -15.41 -27.81 3.33
CA PHE A 298 -16.28 -27.73 2.17
C PHE A 298 -17.75 -28.08 2.48
N LYS A 299 -18.05 -28.91 3.47
CA LYS A 299 -19.43 -29.15 3.93
C LYS A 299 -20.08 -27.86 4.44
N HIS A 300 -19.35 -27.04 5.19
CA HIS A 300 -19.86 -25.76 5.70
C HIS A 300 -19.94 -24.71 4.59
N VAL A 301 -18.96 -24.66 3.70
CA VAL A 301 -18.96 -23.80 2.52
C VAL A 301 -20.18 -24.05 1.63
N ASP A 302 -20.47 -25.32 1.30
CA ASP A 302 -21.63 -25.71 0.49
C ASP A 302 -22.94 -25.27 1.15
N ALA A 303 -23.05 -25.39 2.47
CA ALA A 303 -24.22 -24.94 3.22
C ALA A 303 -24.42 -23.42 3.11
N SER A 304 -23.35 -22.63 3.16
CA SER A 304 -23.43 -21.17 2.99
C SER A 304 -23.75 -20.77 1.55
N ILE A 305 -23.17 -21.47 0.55
CA ILE A 305 -23.48 -21.25 -0.87
C ILE A 305 -24.98 -21.51 -1.13
N ALA A 306 -25.51 -22.63 -0.62
CA ALA A 306 -26.93 -22.98 -0.79
C ALA A 306 -27.87 -21.94 -0.17
N LYS A 307 -27.49 -21.35 0.96
CA LYS A 307 -28.23 -20.28 1.65
C LYS A 307 -27.97 -18.89 1.06
N LYS A 308 -26.98 -18.75 0.18
CA LYS A 308 -26.47 -17.45 -0.32
C LYS A 308 -26.04 -16.52 0.82
N GLU A 309 -25.49 -17.09 1.89
CA GLU A 309 -25.03 -16.37 3.07
C GLU A 309 -23.56 -16.00 2.88
N ALA A 310 -23.23 -14.70 2.87
CA ALA A 310 -21.86 -14.23 2.85
C ALA A 310 -21.16 -14.68 4.14
N ARG A 311 -20.11 -15.50 3.99
CA ARG A 311 -19.36 -16.05 5.11
C ARG A 311 -17.91 -16.34 4.71
N SER A 312 -17.01 -16.09 5.62
CA SER A 312 -15.58 -16.27 5.41
C SER A 312 -15.02 -17.44 6.22
N TYR A 313 -14.26 -18.27 5.54
CA TYR A 313 -13.64 -19.46 6.09
C TYR A 313 -12.12 -19.36 5.94
N ALA A 314 -11.38 -19.70 7.00
CA ALA A 314 -9.95 -19.94 6.90
C ALA A 314 -9.67 -21.44 6.82
N TYR A 315 -8.85 -21.83 5.85
CA TYR A 315 -8.21 -23.15 5.84
C TYR A 315 -6.84 -23.04 6.51
N GLN A 316 -6.68 -23.66 7.68
CA GLN A 316 -5.39 -23.74 8.38
C GLN A 316 -4.53 -24.81 7.73
N GLY A 317 -3.84 -24.46 6.66
CA GLY A 317 -3.03 -25.37 5.86
C GLY A 317 -2.39 -24.70 4.65
N ASN A 318 -1.70 -25.50 3.84
CA ASN A 318 -1.07 -25.00 2.63
C ASN A 318 -2.09 -24.74 1.52
N VAL A 319 -1.94 -23.63 0.82
CA VAL A 319 -2.83 -23.23 -0.27
C VAL A 319 -2.86 -24.24 -1.42
N VAL A 320 -1.74 -24.93 -1.66
CA VAL A 320 -1.66 -25.93 -2.74
C VAL A 320 -2.56 -27.13 -2.43
N ASP A 321 -2.59 -27.58 -1.17
CA ASP A 321 -3.48 -28.68 -0.75
C ASP A 321 -4.95 -28.33 -0.99
N LEU A 322 -5.35 -27.08 -0.68
CA LEU A 322 -6.72 -26.59 -0.92
C LEU A 322 -7.07 -26.60 -2.41
N TRP A 323 -6.20 -26.07 -3.27
CA TRP A 323 -6.43 -26.02 -4.71
C TRP A 323 -6.43 -27.41 -5.36
N GLU A 324 -5.51 -28.30 -4.94
CA GLU A 324 -5.48 -29.69 -5.44
C GLU A 324 -6.74 -30.44 -5.03
N TYR A 325 -7.18 -30.33 -3.77
CA TYR A 325 -8.42 -30.93 -3.30
C TYR A 325 -9.63 -30.46 -4.13
N ALA A 326 -9.76 -29.14 -4.35
CA ALA A 326 -10.86 -28.61 -5.14
C ALA A 326 -10.83 -29.13 -6.59
N ALA A 327 -9.64 -29.27 -7.19
CA ALA A 327 -9.47 -29.76 -8.55
C ALA A 327 -9.73 -31.27 -8.70
N GLU A 328 -9.45 -32.07 -7.65
CA GLU A 328 -9.63 -33.52 -7.63
C GLU A 328 -11.08 -33.94 -7.33
N HIS A 329 -11.79 -33.14 -6.53
CA HIS A 329 -13.19 -33.41 -6.11
C HIS A 329 -14.23 -32.65 -6.92
N ASP A 330 -13.87 -32.08 -8.07
CA ASP A 330 -14.76 -31.34 -8.97
C ASP A 330 -15.54 -30.20 -8.29
N ILE A 331 -14.94 -29.55 -7.31
CA ILE A 331 -15.56 -28.43 -6.61
C ILE A 331 -15.67 -27.22 -7.54
N HIS A 332 -16.86 -26.66 -7.65
CA HIS A 332 -17.08 -25.46 -8.41
C HIS A 332 -16.58 -24.23 -7.64
N VAL A 333 -15.60 -23.52 -8.20
CA VAL A 333 -15.09 -22.25 -7.69
C VAL A 333 -15.41 -21.17 -8.72
N ASP A 334 -16.09 -20.10 -8.31
CA ASP A 334 -16.44 -18.99 -9.22
C ASP A 334 -15.23 -18.07 -9.47
N LEU A 335 -14.60 -17.62 -8.39
CA LEU A 335 -13.49 -16.67 -8.40
C LEU A 335 -12.29 -17.24 -7.67
N GLY A 336 -11.12 -17.16 -8.28
CA GLY A 336 -9.86 -17.59 -7.67
C GLY A 336 -8.80 -16.50 -7.70
N SER A 337 -7.98 -16.44 -6.65
CA SER A 337 -6.85 -15.51 -6.58
C SER A 337 -5.76 -16.04 -5.64
N ASP A 338 -4.63 -15.33 -5.56
CA ASP A 338 -3.59 -15.55 -4.56
C ASP A 338 -3.05 -14.22 -4.06
N GLN A 339 -2.91 -14.08 -2.74
CA GLN A 339 -2.31 -12.89 -2.12
C GLN A 339 -1.25 -13.26 -1.07
N THR A 340 -0.57 -14.39 -1.22
CA THR A 340 0.66 -14.68 -0.49
C THR A 340 1.75 -13.65 -0.86
N SER A 341 2.77 -13.48 -0.02
CA SER A 341 3.78 -12.43 -0.23
C SER A 341 4.86 -12.84 -1.24
N LEU A 342 4.46 -13.25 -2.46
CA LEU A 342 5.37 -13.72 -3.52
C LEU A 342 6.31 -12.64 -4.08
N HIS A 343 6.11 -11.37 -3.75
CA HIS A 343 7.12 -10.33 -3.95
C HIS A 343 8.37 -10.52 -3.07
N ASN A 344 8.28 -11.38 -2.05
CA ASN A 344 9.39 -11.74 -1.15
C ASN A 344 9.37 -13.25 -0.82
N PRO A 345 9.41 -14.14 -1.84
CA PRO A 345 9.15 -15.58 -1.64
C PRO A 345 10.18 -16.29 -0.76
N TRP A 346 11.43 -15.83 -0.81
CA TRP A 346 12.57 -16.50 -0.15
C TRP A 346 12.74 -16.14 1.32
N ALA A 347 11.99 -15.16 1.81
CA ALA A 347 11.99 -14.70 3.20
C ALA A 347 10.66 -14.95 3.91
N GLY A 348 10.01 -16.07 3.61
CA GLY A 348 8.75 -16.48 4.23
C GLY A 348 7.50 -15.87 3.59
N GLY A 349 7.61 -15.40 2.35
CA GLY A 349 6.46 -14.89 1.61
C GLY A 349 5.58 -15.99 1.01
N TYR A 350 6.13 -17.19 0.83
CA TYR A 350 5.42 -18.38 0.36
C TYR A 350 6.05 -19.65 0.96
N TYR A 351 5.25 -20.60 1.38
CA TYR A 351 5.72 -21.80 2.05
C TYR A 351 5.47 -23.06 1.21
N PRO A 352 6.45 -23.99 1.16
CA PRO A 352 6.34 -25.20 0.35
C PRO A 352 5.27 -26.15 0.87
N VAL A 353 4.52 -26.77 -0.03
CA VAL A 353 3.54 -27.81 0.29
C VAL A 353 4.21 -29.08 0.80
N GLY A 354 3.54 -29.81 1.70
CA GLY A 354 4.05 -31.02 2.33
C GLY A 354 5.06 -30.76 3.44
N GLN A 355 5.17 -29.52 3.92
CA GLN A 355 5.96 -29.13 5.09
C GLN A 355 5.08 -28.35 6.04
N SER A 356 5.25 -28.52 7.34
CA SER A 356 4.63 -27.66 8.35
C SER A 356 5.24 -26.25 8.31
N PHE A 357 4.58 -25.30 8.95
CA PHE A 357 5.09 -23.93 9.09
C PHE A 357 6.48 -23.90 9.77
N GLU A 358 6.66 -24.63 10.86
CA GLU A 358 7.93 -24.66 11.61
C GLU A 358 9.05 -25.39 10.85
N GLU A 359 8.76 -26.52 10.17
CA GLU A 359 9.73 -27.17 9.30
C GLU A 359 10.17 -26.25 8.17
N SER A 360 9.24 -25.50 7.58
CA SER A 360 9.55 -24.54 6.52
C SER A 360 10.44 -23.40 7.01
N LYS A 361 10.20 -22.88 8.22
CA LYS A 361 11.06 -21.85 8.84
C LYS A 361 12.46 -22.37 9.11
N THR A 362 12.58 -23.58 9.65
CA THR A 362 13.87 -24.23 9.90
C THR A 362 14.62 -24.43 8.59
N MET A 363 13.96 -24.96 7.56
CA MET A 363 14.55 -25.16 6.24
C MET A 363 15.01 -23.85 5.61
N MET A 364 14.20 -22.80 5.71
CA MET A 364 14.56 -21.47 5.18
C MET A 364 15.82 -20.90 5.84
N ALA A 365 15.99 -21.14 7.14
CA ALA A 365 17.15 -20.66 7.90
C ALA A 365 18.41 -21.50 7.66
N GLU A 366 18.28 -22.85 7.63
CA GLU A 366 19.40 -23.78 7.61
C GLU A 366 19.79 -24.22 6.18
N ASN A 367 18.84 -24.28 5.26
CA ASN A 367 19.07 -24.71 3.88
C ASN A 367 18.21 -23.88 2.88
N PRO A 368 18.55 -22.60 2.66
CA PRO A 368 17.76 -21.69 1.82
C PRO A 368 17.63 -22.13 0.36
N GLU A 369 18.61 -22.86 -0.19
CA GLU A 369 18.52 -23.37 -1.57
C GLU A 369 17.49 -24.49 -1.68
N LEU A 370 17.45 -25.42 -0.73
CA LEU A 370 16.41 -26.46 -0.68
C LEU A 370 15.01 -25.84 -0.45
N PHE A 371 14.92 -24.82 0.41
CA PHE A 371 13.67 -24.09 0.62
C PHE A 371 13.18 -23.49 -0.71
N LYS A 372 14.05 -22.82 -1.45
CA LYS A 372 13.75 -22.24 -2.76
C LYS A 372 13.29 -23.29 -3.77
N GLU A 373 13.99 -24.42 -3.87
CA GLU A 373 13.62 -25.52 -4.75
C GLU A 373 12.20 -26.05 -4.46
N LYS A 374 11.90 -26.26 -3.17
CA LYS A 374 10.58 -26.74 -2.73
C LYS A 374 9.46 -25.70 -2.96
N VAL A 375 9.73 -24.42 -2.76
CA VAL A 375 8.80 -23.35 -3.10
C VAL A 375 8.51 -23.35 -4.61
N GLN A 376 9.52 -23.45 -5.45
CA GLN A 376 9.33 -23.51 -6.91
C GLN A 376 8.54 -24.75 -7.34
N ALA A 377 8.79 -25.91 -6.73
CA ALA A 377 8.00 -27.13 -6.97
C ALA A 377 6.54 -26.93 -6.57
N SER A 378 6.28 -26.28 -5.44
CA SER A 378 4.93 -25.97 -4.96
C SER A 378 4.19 -25.00 -5.89
N LEU A 379 4.86 -23.97 -6.42
CA LEU A 379 4.28 -23.06 -7.40
C LEU A 379 3.86 -23.78 -8.68
N ARG A 380 4.65 -24.76 -9.16
CA ARG A 380 4.26 -25.59 -10.32
C ARG A 380 2.99 -26.40 -10.05
N ARG A 381 2.87 -27.01 -8.87
CA ARG A 381 1.66 -27.75 -8.45
C ARG A 381 0.46 -26.82 -8.31
N HIS A 382 0.65 -25.67 -7.66
CA HIS A 382 -0.37 -24.64 -7.48
C HIS A 382 -0.98 -24.23 -8.84
N VAL A 383 -0.13 -23.87 -9.80
CA VAL A 383 -0.56 -23.51 -11.16
C VAL A 383 -1.26 -24.67 -11.87
N ALA A 384 -0.78 -25.90 -11.72
CA ALA A 384 -1.43 -27.06 -12.33
C ALA A 384 -2.86 -27.29 -11.82
N ALA A 385 -3.11 -27.08 -10.52
CA ALA A 385 -4.45 -27.15 -9.95
C ALA A 385 -5.34 -26.01 -10.45
N ILE A 386 -4.83 -24.78 -10.50
CA ILE A 386 -5.55 -23.62 -11.07
C ILE A 386 -5.92 -23.86 -12.52
N ASN A 387 -4.99 -24.38 -13.34
CA ASN A 387 -5.25 -24.68 -14.75
C ASN A 387 -6.40 -25.68 -14.95
N LYS A 388 -6.53 -26.68 -14.05
CA LYS A 388 -7.66 -27.63 -14.08
C LYS A 388 -8.98 -26.95 -13.75
N LEU A 389 -9.01 -26.09 -12.73
CA LEU A 389 -10.24 -25.42 -12.29
C LEU A 389 -10.68 -24.33 -13.28
N THR A 390 -9.75 -23.59 -13.88
CA THR A 390 -10.07 -22.59 -14.90
C THR A 390 -10.61 -23.23 -16.17
N ALA A 391 -10.13 -24.42 -16.53
CA ALA A 391 -10.71 -25.21 -17.63
C ALA A 391 -12.17 -25.63 -17.37
N LYS A 392 -12.62 -25.62 -16.11
CA LYS A 392 -14.00 -25.90 -15.66
C LYS A 392 -14.83 -24.62 -15.42
N GLY A 393 -14.27 -23.43 -15.72
CA GLY A 393 -15.01 -22.15 -15.67
C GLY A 393 -14.66 -21.24 -14.49
N MET A 394 -13.71 -21.59 -13.63
CA MET A 394 -13.22 -20.65 -12.62
C MET A 394 -12.55 -19.44 -13.28
N TYR A 395 -12.88 -18.24 -12.83
CA TYR A 395 -12.15 -17.04 -13.17
C TYR A 395 -11.03 -16.79 -12.18
N PHE A 396 -9.78 -16.91 -12.64
CA PHE A 396 -8.59 -16.66 -11.82
C PHE A 396 -7.88 -15.37 -12.23
N PHE A 397 -7.45 -14.60 -11.23
CA PHE A 397 -6.66 -13.37 -11.41
C PHE A 397 -5.55 -13.27 -10.35
N ASP A 398 -4.37 -12.80 -10.76
CA ASP A 398 -3.28 -12.43 -9.85
C ASP A 398 -3.68 -11.17 -9.09
N TYR A 399 -3.56 -11.19 -7.77
CA TYR A 399 -3.87 -10.02 -6.92
C TYR A 399 -2.73 -8.99 -6.85
N GLY A 400 -1.77 -9.01 -7.76
CA GLY A 400 -0.65 -8.07 -7.82
C GLY A 400 0.42 -8.32 -6.75
N ASN A 401 0.61 -9.59 -6.38
CA ASN A 401 1.58 -10.07 -5.40
C ASN A 401 2.80 -10.78 -6.03
N ALA A 402 2.96 -10.66 -7.35
CA ALA A 402 3.96 -11.34 -8.15
C ALA A 402 3.72 -12.87 -8.35
N PHE A 403 2.51 -13.39 -8.15
CA PHE A 403 2.20 -14.80 -8.35
C PHE A 403 2.53 -15.27 -9.78
N LEU A 404 2.06 -14.57 -10.80
CA LEU A 404 2.31 -14.90 -12.21
C LEU A 404 3.81 -14.88 -12.52
N LEU A 405 4.51 -13.84 -12.09
CA LEU A 405 5.93 -13.65 -12.33
C LEU A 405 6.77 -14.75 -11.67
N GLN A 406 6.51 -15.05 -10.40
CA GLN A 406 7.28 -16.08 -9.67
C GLN A 406 6.93 -17.49 -10.14
N SER A 407 5.69 -17.74 -10.51
CA SER A 407 5.28 -19.02 -11.13
C SER A 407 5.96 -19.23 -12.48
N SER A 408 6.08 -18.21 -13.32
CA SER A 408 6.84 -18.28 -14.57
C SER A 408 8.32 -18.55 -14.31
N ARG A 409 8.94 -17.85 -13.35
CA ARG A 409 10.34 -18.08 -12.93
C ARG A 409 10.57 -19.49 -12.37
N ALA A 410 9.54 -20.09 -11.78
CA ALA A 410 9.56 -21.48 -11.30
C ALA A 410 9.37 -22.52 -12.42
N GLY A 411 9.10 -22.10 -13.65
CA GLY A 411 8.83 -22.99 -14.79
C GLY A 411 7.44 -23.63 -14.77
N ALA A 412 6.45 -22.99 -14.13
CA ALA A 412 5.06 -23.44 -14.16
C ALA A 412 4.43 -23.14 -15.54
N ASP A 413 3.41 -23.94 -15.93
CA ASP A 413 2.63 -23.75 -17.15
C ASP A 413 1.66 -22.57 -17.02
N ILE A 414 2.20 -21.37 -16.94
CA ILE A 414 1.49 -20.11 -16.71
C ILE A 414 1.58 -19.14 -17.89
N MET A 415 2.38 -19.47 -18.90
CA MET A 415 2.60 -18.64 -20.07
C MET A 415 1.80 -19.16 -21.28
N LYS A 416 1.33 -18.23 -22.14
CA LYS A 416 0.80 -18.53 -23.48
C LYS A 416 1.95 -18.62 -24.47
N GLU A 417 1.70 -19.17 -25.66
CA GLU A 417 2.67 -19.29 -26.75
C GLU A 417 3.23 -17.94 -27.21
N ASN A 418 2.43 -16.88 -27.11
CA ASN A 418 2.83 -15.52 -27.47
C ASN A 418 3.67 -14.79 -26.40
N GLY A 419 4.07 -15.49 -25.33
CA GLY A 419 4.89 -14.94 -24.25
C GLY A 419 4.12 -14.11 -23.21
N THR A 420 2.79 -14.05 -23.27
CA THR A 420 1.96 -13.40 -22.24
C THR A 420 1.51 -14.41 -21.18
N PHE A 421 1.08 -13.92 -20.00
CA PHE A 421 0.51 -14.77 -18.98
C PHE A 421 -0.85 -15.36 -19.38
N ARG A 422 -1.16 -16.56 -18.92
CA ARG A 422 -2.48 -17.21 -19.11
C ARG A 422 -3.59 -16.47 -18.40
N TYR A 423 -3.30 -15.93 -17.22
CA TYR A 423 -4.24 -15.22 -16.36
C TYR A 423 -3.90 -13.75 -16.31
N PRO A 424 -4.89 -12.87 -16.17
CA PRO A 424 -4.65 -11.46 -15.97
C PRO A 424 -4.24 -11.16 -14.52
N SER A 425 -3.59 -10.02 -14.30
CA SER A 425 -3.62 -9.40 -12.99
C SER A 425 -4.99 -8.75 -12.73
N TYR A 426 -5.34 -8.56 -11.45
CA TYR A 426 -6.60 -7.89 -11.09
C TYR A 426 -6.71 -6.47 -11.67
N VAL A 427 -5.59 -5.77 -11.84
CA VAL A 427 -5.60 -4.45 -12.49
C VAL A 427 -5.81 -4.58 -13.99
N GLN A 428 -5.12 -5.53 -14.63
CA GLN A 428 -5.20 -5.69 -16.08
C GLN A 428 -6.63 -5.89 -16.58
N ASP A 429 -7.43 -6.66 -15.87
CA ASP A 429 -8.72 -7.13 -16.37
C ASP A 429 -9.94 -6.63 -15.56
N ILE A 430 -9.73 -6.16 -14.33
CA ILE A 430 -10.80 -5.70 -13.44
C ILE A 430 -10.62 -4.21 -13.12
N MET A 431 -9.63 -3.87 -12.30
CA MET A 431 -9.51 -2.50 -11.76
C MET A 431 -9.07 -1.49 -12.82
N GLY A 432 -8.22 -1.88 -13.77
CA GLY A 432 -7.83 -1.02 -14.89
C GLY A 432 -9.04 -0.61 -15.73
N PRO A 433 -9.69 -1.53 -16.43
CA PRO A 433 -10.78 -1.20 -17.36
C PRO A 433 -12.08 -0.78 -16.67
N MET A 434 -12.35 -1.16 -15.42
CA MET A 434 -13.61 -0.84 -14.74
C MET A 434 -13.51 0.33 -13.77
N CYS A 435 -12.30 0.71 -13.33
CA CYS A 435 -12.08 1.80 -12.38
C CYS A 435 -11.05 2.80 -12.89
N PHE A 436 -9.78 2.41 -13.05
CA PHE A 436 -8.68 3.34 -13.30
C PHE A 436 -8.80 4.07 -14.64
N ASP A 437 -9.23 3.40 -15.70
CA ASP A 437 -9.44 4.03 -17.01
C ASP A 437 -10.50 5.13 -16.94
N TYR A 438 -11.50 4.98 -16.06
CA TYR A 438 -12.50 6.02 -15.81
C TYR A 438 -12.09 7.06 -14.75
N GLY A 439 -10.88 6.96 -14.22
CA GLY A 439 -10.37 7.88 -13.21
C GLY A 439 -10.71 7.52 -11.77
N PHE A 440 -11.43 6.40 -11.52
CA PHE A 440 -11.74 5.93 -10.17
C PHE A 440 -10.54 5.24 -9.55
N GLY A 441 -10.06 5.78 -8.45
CA GLY A 441 -8.99 5.21 -7.67
C GLY A 441 -9.06 5.66 -6.21
N PRO A 442 -8.19 5.08 -5.36
CA PRO A 442 -8.25 5.24 -3.91
C PRO A 442 -7.97 6.69 -3.50
N PHE A 443 -8.97 7.31 -2.92
CA PHE A 443 -8.92 8.60 -2.27
C PHE A 443 -9.13 8.40 -0.77
N ARG A 444 -8.22 8.89 0.05
CA ARG A 444 -8.25 8.69 1.50
C ARG A 444 -8.07 9.99 2.27
N TRP A 445 -8.65 10.01 3.49
CA TRP A 445 -8.52 11.15 4.38
C TRP A 445 -8.35 10.74 5.83
N VAL A 446 -7.79 11.65 6.61
CA VAL A 446 -7.57 11.51 8.04
C VAL A 446 -8.07 12.78 8.73
N CYS A 447 -8.96 12.62 9.72
CA CYS A 447 -9.40 13.71 10.60
C CYS A 447 -8.32 13.98 11.64
N ALA A 448 -7.57 15.08 11.50
CA ALA A 448 -6.43 15.39 12.35
C ALA A 448 -6.80 15.80 13.78
N SER A 449 -8.08 16.03 14.06
CA SER A 449 -8.60 16.20 15.43
C SER A 449 -8.54 14.91 16.27
N GLY A 450 -8.48 13.75 15.62
CA GLY A 450 -8.57 12.44 16.25
C GLY A 450 -9.97 12.07 16.75
N LYS A 451 -11.01 12.86 16.43
CA LYS A 451 -12.38 12.67 16.92
C LYS A 451 -13.21 11.80 15.98
N PRO A 452 -13.85 10.73 16.48
CA PRO A 452 -14.77 9.90 15.68
C PRO A 452 -15.95 10.69 15.07
N GLU A 453 -16.39 11.75 15.74
CA GLU A 453 -17.48 12.62 15.29
C GLU A 453 -17.10 13.34 13.99
N ASP A 454 -15.85 13.82 13.86
CA ASP A 454 -15.36 14.43 12.63
C ASP A 454 -15.30 13.43 11.48
N LEU A 455 -14.93 12.17 11.78
CA LEU A 455 -14.96 11.12 10.77
C LEU A 455 -16.39 10.84 10.30
N ALA A 456 -17.37 10.81 11.19
CA ALA A 456 -18.77 10.62 10.83
C ALA A 456 -19.29 11.75 9.93
N VAL A 457 -18.92 13.00 10.23
CA VAL A 457 -19.27 14.17 9.38
C VAL A 457 -18.63 14.05 7.99
N THR A 458 -17.34 13.65 7.92
CA THR A 458 -16.67 13.49 6.61
C THR A 458 -17.25 12.32 5.81
N ASP A 459 -17.65 11.22 6.45
CA ASP A 459 -18.33 10.09 5.82
C ASP A 459 -19.68 10.53 5.21
N GLU A 460 -20.47 11.32 5.93
CA GLU A 460 -21.73 11.88 5.44
C GLU A 460 -21.53 12.82 4.25
N ILE A 461 -20.56 13.74 4.33
CA ILE A 461 -20.21 14.64 3.23
C ILE A 461 -19.84 13.84 1.98
N ALA A 462 -18.98 12.83 2.11
CA ALA A 462 -18.54 12.01 0.99
C ALA A 462 -19.71 11.27 0.33
N CYS A 463 -20.63 10.68 1.11
CA CYS A 463 -21.84 10.05 0.58
C CYS A 463 -22.72 11.04 -0.16
N ASN A 464 -23.02 12.20 0.43
CA ASN A 464 -23.90 13.20 -0.16
C ASN A 464 -23.34 13.73 -1.49
N VAL A 465 -22.03 13.99 -1.56
CA VAL A 465 -21.37 14.43 -2.81
C VAL A 465 -21.46 13.35 -3.88
N LEU A 466 -21.16 12.10 -3.56
CA LEU A 466 -21.23 11.00 -4.54
C LEU A 466 -22.67 10.76 -5.00
N GLU A 467 -23.68 10.87 -4.11
CA GLU A 467 -25.10 10.76 -4.47
C GLU A 467 -25.55 11.86 -5.41
N GLU A 468 -25.10 13.11 -5.19
CA GLU A 468 -25.37 14.24 -6.07
C GLU A 468 -24.79 14.00 -7.46
N ILE A 469 -23.51 13.62 -7.55
CA ILE A 469 -22.84 13.34 -8.83
C ILE A 469 -23.51 12.19 -9.55
N ALA A 470 -23.84 11.10 -8.84
CA ALA A 470 -24.44 9.89 -9.43
C ALA A 470 -25.81 10.14 -10.10
N ARG A 471 -26.54 11.20 -9.73
CA ARG A 471 -27.84 11.52 -10.35
C ARG A 471 -27.72 11.92 -11.82
N THR A 472 -26.62 12.53 -12.19
CA THR A 472 -26.38 13.06 -13.56
C THR A 472 -25.21 12.38 -14.26
N ALA A 473 -24.47 11.52 -13.56
CA ALA A 473 -23.33 10.81 -14.11
C ALA A 473 -23.75 9.85 -15.25
N PRO A 474 -22.89 9.64 -16.25
CA PRO A 474 -23.09 8.60 -17.25
C PRO A 474 -23.19 7.20 -16.62
N ALA A 475 -23.96 6.31 -17.29
CA ALA A 475 -24.25 4.96 -16.79
C ALA A 475 -22.96 4.13 -16.50
N GLU A 476 -21.91 4.36 -17.29
CA GLU A 476 -20.61 3.67 -17.22
C GLU A 476 -19.94 3.82 -15.86
N ILE A 477 -20.19 4.92 -15.15
CA ILE A 477 -19.52 5.23 -13.88
C ILE A 477 -20.44 5.23 -12.66
N GLN A 478 -21.76 5.20 -12.85
CA GLN A 478 -22.72 5.25 -11.72
C GLN A 478 -22.53 4.11 -10.72
N GLN A 479 -22.20 2.91 -11.20
CA GLN A 479 -22.09 1.74 -10.32
C GLN A 479 -20.89 1.86 -9.38
N GLN A 480 -19.78 2.43 -9.84
CA GLN A 480 -18.61 2.67 -8.98
C GLN A 480 -18.95 3.65 -7.84
N MET A 481 -19.75 4.68 -8.11
CA MET A 481 -20.21 5.61 -7.07
C MET A 481 -21.11 4.90 -6.05
N ARG A 482 -22.07 4.10 -6.50
CA ARG A 482 -23.00 3.36 -5.61
C ARG A 482 -22.27 2.38 -4.69
N ASP A 483 -21.27 1.67 -5.21
CA ASP A 483 -20.45 0.73 -4.42
C ASP A 483 -19.69 1.47 -3.33
N ASN A 484 -19.15 2.64 -3.64
CA ASN A 484 -18.40 3.45 -2.67
C ASN A 484 -19.30 4.11 -1.63
N ILE A 485 -20.52 4.53 -2.00
CA ILE A 485 -21.54 4.99 -1.03
C ILE A 485 -21.91 3.85 -0.07
N GLN A 486 -22.16 2.66 -0.61
CA GLN A 486 -22.48 1.49 0.22
C GLN A 486 -21.34 1.13 1.16
N TRP A 487 -20.09 1.19 0.67
CA TRP A 487 -18.88 0.98 1.46
C TRP A 487 -18.81 1.94 2.65
N ILE A 488 -18.96 3.25 2.42
CA ILE A 488 -18.88 4.27 3.49
C ILE A 488 -20.00 4.06 4.51
N ARG A 489 -21.24 3.82 4.05
CA ARG A 489 -22.38 3.56 4.95
C ARG A 489 -22.20 2.33 5.83
N GLY A 490 -21.50 1.31 5.33
CA GLY A 490 -21.17 0.10 6.08
C GLY A 490 -19.93 0.21 6.96
N ALA A 491 -19.11 1.24 6.79
CA ALA A 491 -17.76 1.29 7.37
C ALA A 491 -17.73 1.26 8.90
N GLN A 492 -18.65 1.95 9.56
CA GLN A 492 -18.74 1.96 11.03
C GLN A 492 -19.10 0.57 11.59
N ALA A 493 -20.09 -0.09 11.01
CA ALA A 493 -20.51 -1.43 11.43
C ALA A 493 -19.42 -2.50 11.21
N ASN A 494 -18.51 -2.25 10.27
CA ASN A 494 -17.40 -3.16 9.95
C ASN A 494 -16.15 -2.91 10.81
N HIS A 495 -16.13 -1.89 11.69
CA HIS A 495 -15.03 -1.59 12.60
C HIS A 495 -13.67 -1.49 11.91
N LEU A 496 -13.60 -0.72 10.81
CA LEU A 496 -12.42 -0.68 9.93
C LEU A 496 -11.33 0.30 10.37
N VAL A 497 -11.63 1.20 11.32
CA VAL A 497 -10.66 2.19 11.80
C VAL A 497 -9.62 1.52 12.68
N VAL A 498 -8.34 1.73 12.32
CA VAL A 498 -7.19 1.30 13.11
C VAL A 498 -6.20 2.46 13.14
N GLY A 499 -5.76 2.85 14.34
CA GLY A 499 -4.93 4.04 14.52
C GLY A 499 -5.74 5.33 14.41
N SER A 500 -5.43 6.18 13.43
CA SER A 500 -6.09 7.47 13.22
C SER A 500 -7.54 7.35 12.74
N GLN A 501 -8.33 8.40 12.95
CA GLN A 501 -9.70 8.53 12.40
C GLN A 501 -9.61 8.78 10.89
N ALA A 502 -9.61 7.70 10.13
CA ALA A 502 -9.34 7.70 8.70
C ALA A 502 -10.39 6.94 7.89
N ARG A 503 -10.53 7.31 6.62
CA ARG A 503 -11.39 6.64 5.64
C ARG A 503 -10.75 6.58 4.26
N ILE A 504 -11.24 5.68 3.44
CA ILE A 504 -10.92 5.52 2.03
C ILE A 504 -12.19 5.26 1.23
N LEU A 505 -12.24 5.75 -0.01
CA LEU A 505 -13.17 5.34 -1.04
C LEU A 505 -12.49 5.46 -2.41
N TYR A 506 -13.12 4.93 -3.47
CA TYR A 506 -12.70 5.22 -4.83
C TYR A 506 -13.57 6.34 -5.42
N ALA A 507 -12.90 7.36 -5.93
CA ALA A 507 -13.54 8.47 -6.62
C ALA A 507 -12.71 8.92 -7.82
N ASP A 508 -13.40 9.47 -8.82
CA ASP A 508 -12.80 10.13 -9.97
C ASP A 508 -12.38 11.57 -9.62
N CYS A 509 -11.90 12.30 -10.61
CA CYS A 509 -11.46 13.70 -10.44
C CYS A 509 -12.56 14.60 -9.86
N GLU A 510 -13.79 14.48 -10.37
CA GLU A 510 -14.92 15.28 -9.90
C GLU A 510 -15.27 14.95 -8.45
N GLY A 511 -15.38 13.64 -8.13
CA GLY A 511 -15.68 13.18 -6.78
C GLY A 511 -14.64 13.61 -5.77
N ARG A 512 -13.34 13.37 -6.05
CA ARG A 512 -12.24 13.79 -5.14
C ARG A 512 -12.25 15.28 -4.88
N THR A 513 -12.41 16.10 -5.93
CA THR A 513 -12.35 17.56 -5.82
C THR A 513 -13.54 18.10 -5.04
N LYS A 514 -14.76 17.67 -5.34
CA LYS A 514 -15.97 18.11 -4.62
C LYS A 514 -15.98 17.66 -3.16
N ILE A 515 -15.59 16.42 -2.86
CA ILE A 515 -15.47 15.92 -1.49
C ILE A 515 -14.45 16.76 -0.70
N ALA A 516 -13.28 17.01 -1.28
CA ALA A 516 -12.24 17.83 -0.64
C ALA A 516 -12.68 19.28 -0.40
N ALA A 517 -13.37 19.89 -1.36
CA ALA A 517 -13.92 21.24 -1.21
C ALA A 517 -14.96 21.33 -0.09
N GLU A 518 -15.87 20.37 0.00
CA GLU A 518 -16.85 20.30 1.10
C GLU A 518 -16.21 20.02 2.46
N PHE A 519 -15.13 19.22 2.52
CA PHE A 519 -14.34 19.08 3.76
C PHE A 519 -13.71 20.41 4.17
N ASN A 520 -13.06 21.10 3.23
CA ASN A 520 -12.43 22.38 3.51
C ASN A 520 -13.46 23.42 3.98
N LYS A 521 -14.63 23.48 3.35
CA LYS A 521 -15.76 24.31 3.77
C LYS A 521 -16.28 23.92 5.16
N ALA A 522 -16.41 22.63 5.45
CA ALA A 522 -16.87 22.15 6.75
C ALA A 522 -15.91 22.53 7.89
N ILE A 523 -14.60 22.60 7.62
CA ILE A 523 -13.61 23.13 8.57
C ILE A 523 -13.82 24.64 8.76
N ALA A 524 -13.96 25.41 7.67
CA ALA A 524 -14.19 26.85 7.74
C ALA A 524 -15.47 27.21 8.50
N ASP A 525 -16.53 26.43 8.32
CA ASP A 525 -17.83 26.62 8.95
C ASP A 525 -17.87 26.08 10.41
N GLY A 526 -16.82 25.43 10.89
CA GLY A 526 -16.74 24.85 12.24
C GLY A 526 -17.55 23.57 12.41
N ARG A 527 -17.99 22.91 11.33
CA ARG A 527 -18.64 21.59 11.36
C ARG A 527 -17.64 20.46 11.62
N LEU A 528 -16.38 20.67 11.24
CA LEU A 528 -15.25 19.83 11.60
C LEU A 528 -14.38 20.59 12.60
N SER A 529 -13.94 19.90 13.63
CA SER A 529 -13.21 20.52 14.76
C SER A 529 -11.70 20.67 14.50
N GLY A 530 -11.18 20.13 13.40
CA GLY A 530 -9.77 20.21 13.04
C GLY A 530 -9.52 20.02 11.54
N PRO A 531 -8.26 20.16 11.11
CA PRO A 531 -7.85 19.93 9.74
C PRO A 531 -8.12 18.50 9.27
N VAL A 532 -8.23 18.35 7.94
CA VAL A 532 -8.31 17.04 7.28
C VAL A 532 -7.07 16.85 6.41
N VAL A 533 -6.41 15.71 6.55
CA VAL A 533 -5.30 15.31 5.69
C VAL A 533 -5.84 14.45 4.56
N LEU A 534 -5.61 14.88 3.32
CA LEU A 534 -5.95 14.11 2.13
C LEU A 534 -4.73 13.36 1.60
N GLY A 535 -4.98 12.24 0.95
CA GLY A 535 -4.00 11.53 0.14
C GLY A 535 -4.68 10.52 -0.76
N ARG A 536 -3.88 9.70 -1.41
CA ARG A 536 -4.35 8.53 -2.15
C ARG A 536 -3.45 7.34 -1.88
N ASP A 537 -3.90 6.16 -2.27
CA ASP A 537 -2.98 5.03 -2.40
C ASP A 537 -2.04 5.27 -3.60
N HIS A 538 -0.85 4.72 -3.57
CA HIS A 538 0.01 4.70 -4.73
C HIS A 538 -0.50 3.71 -5.79
N HIS A 539 -1.24 2.68 -5.38
CA HIS A 539 -2.06 1.85 -6.24
C HIS A 539 -3.26 2.66 -6.74
N ASP A 540 -3.08 3.41 -7.81
CA ASP A 540 -4.07 4.38 -8.31
C ASP A 540 -4.03 4.51 -9.84
N VAL A 541 -4.89 5.36 -10.36
CA VAL A 541 -4.95 5.80 -11.77
C VAL A 541 -3.62 6.38 -12.21
N SER A 542 -2.98 7.17 -11.35
CA SER A 542 -1.78 7.96 -11.59
C SER A 542 -0.67 7.63 -10.59
N GLY A 543 0.53 8.07 -10.92
CA GLY A 543 1.66 8.09 -10.00
C GLY A 543 2.35 6.74 -9.80
N THR A 544 1.99 5.70 -10.56
CA THR A 544 2.62 4.38 -10.45
C THR A 544 2.84 3.80 -11.83
N ASP A 545 4.07 3.46 -12.13
CA ASP A 545 4.49 2.65 -13.27
C ASP A 545 4.92 1.27 -12.75
N SER A 546 4.10 0.27 -13.04
CA SER A 546 4.27 -1.12 -12.62
C SER A 546 3.70 -2.05 -13.70
N PRO A 547 4.54 -2.61 -14.59
CA PRO A 547 4.09 -3.37 -15.75
C PRO A 547 3.26 -4.62 -15.40
N PHE A 548 3.43 -5.16 -14.20
CA PHE A 548 2.74 -6.36 -13.73
C PHE A 548 1.56 -6.06 -12.78
N ARG A 549 1.28 -4.77 -12.51
CA ARG A 549 0.20 -4.38 -11.60
C ARG A 549 -0.56 -3.16 -12.09
N GLU A 550 -0.21 -1.93 -11.68
CA GLU A 550 -1.00 -0.72 -11.94
C GLU A 550 -1.03 -0.30 -13.42
N THR A 551 0.01 -0.62 -14.18
CA THR A 551 0.07 -0.34 -15.62
C THR A 551 -0.01 -1.60 -16.49
N SER A 552 -0.49 -2.72 -15.93
CA SER A 552 -0.62 -3.99 -16.64
C SER A 552 -1.65 -3.99 -17.77
N ASN A 553 -2.56 -3.01 -17.80
CA ASN A 553 -3.48 -2.78 -18.91
C ASN A 553 -3.02 -1.67 -19.89
N ILE A 554 -1.75 -1.34 -19.89
CA ILE A 554 -1.10 -0.44 -20.85
C ILE A 554 -0.35 -1.29 -21.86
N TYR A 555 -0.80 -1.27 -23.12
CA TYR A 555 -0.35 -2.23 -24.14
C TYR A 555 0.53 -1.62 -25.23
N ASP A 556 0.91 -0.35 -25.13
CA ASP A 556 1.76 0.34 -26.10
C ASP A 556 3.27 0.15 -25.87
N GLY A 557 3.64 -0.66 -24.88
CA GLY A 557 5.04 -0.91 -24.45
C GLY A 557 5.58 0.06 -23.42
N SER A 558 4.91 1.17 -23.17
CA SER A 558 5.36 2.19 -22.21
C SER A 558 5.11 1.82 -20.75
N SER A 559 4.41 0.71 -20.47
CA SER A 559 4.27 0.15 -19.11
C SER A 559 5.61 -0.14 -18.43
N PHE A 560 6.69 -0.29 -19.19
CA PHE A 560 8.06 -0.50 -18.70
C PHE A 560 8.85 0.80 -18.46
N THR A 561 8.22 1.97 -18.61
CA THR A 561 8.85 3.28 -18.34
C THR A 561 8.28 3.87 -17.05
N ALA A 562 9.04 4.75 -16.39
CA ALA A 562 8.64 5.39 -15.13
C ALA A 562 8.29 6.89 -15.30
N ASP A 563 8.10 7.35 -16.54
CA ASP A 563 7.88 8.76 -16.83
C ASP A 563 6.61 9.31 -16.18
N MET A 564 5.52 8.52 -16.16
CA MET A 564 4.27 8.97 -15.54
C MET A 564 4.42 9.16 -14.03
N ALA A 565 5.06 8.24 -13.31
CA ALA A 565 5.26 8.37 -11.87
C ALA A 565 6.09 9.61 -11.54
N VAL A 566 7.14 9.88 -12.31
CA VAL A 566 8.00 11.07 -12.15
C VAL A 566 7.23 12.35 -12.46
N GLN A 567 6.51 12.40 -13.61
CA GLN A 567 5.70 13.58 -13.98
C GLN A 567 4.61 13.87 -12.96
N ASN A 568 3.96 12.82 -12.46
CA ASN A 568 2.88 12.97 -11.49
C ASN A 568 3.36 13.64 -10.20
N VAL A 569 4.47 13.16 -9.61
CA VAL A 569 5.02 13.72 -8.38
C VAL A 569 5.52 15.16 -8.56
N ILE A 570 6.17 15.46 -9.68
CA ILE A 570 6.61 16.82 -10.03
C ILE A 570 5.38 17.74 -10.12
N GLY A 571 4.36 17.32 -10.84
CA GLY A 571 3.14 18.09 -11.04
C GLY A 571 2.35 18.32 -9.75
N ASN A 572 2.30 17.34 -8.86
CA ASN A 572 1.70 17.47 -7.53
C ASN A 572 2.45 18.51 -6.69
N GLY A 573 3.79 18.49 -6.72
CA GLY A 573 4.63 19.48 -6.02
C GLY A 573 4.37 20.91 -6.51
N PHE A 574 4.23 21.14 -7.83
CA PHE A 574 3.97 22.45 -8.40
C PHE A 574 2.55 22.98 -8.13
N ARG A 575 1.61 22.10 -7.73
CA ARG A 575 0.19 22.45 -7.59
C ARG A 575 -0.33 22.47 -6.15
N GLY A 576 0.58 22.48 -5.18
CA GLY A 576 0.23 22.75 -3.79
C GLY A 576 0.00 21.51 -2.92
N ALA A 577 0.50 20.33 -3.31
CA ALA A 577 0.61 19.21 -2.37
C ALA A 577 1.42 19.63 -1.14
N THR A 578 0.99 19.24 0.05
CA THR A 578 1.69 19.58 1.29
C THR A 578 3.00 18.82 1.41
N TRP A 579 3.04 17.56 0.95
CA TRP A 579 4.28 16.81 0.73
C TRP A 579 4.12 15.86 -0.46
N VAL A 580 5.24 15.51 -1.05
CA VAL A 580 5.31 14.58 -2.18
C VAL A 580 6.38 13.53 -1.94
N SER A 581 6.19 12.35 -2.54
CA SER A 581 7.14 11.26 -2.44
C SER A 581 7.20 10.45 -3.73
N ILE A 582 8.39 9.90 -4.03
CA ILE A 582 8.58 8.93 -5.11
C ILE A 582 9.48 7.80 -4.63
N HIS A 583 9.14 6.56 -4.99
CA HIS A 583 9.80 5.37 -4.49
C HIS A 583 10.06 4.35 -5.58
N ASN A 584 11.15 3.60 -5.44
CA ASN A 584 11.29 2.29 -6.06
C ASN A 584 10.73 1.23 -5.09
N GLY A 585 10.00 0.27 -5.62
CA GLY A 585 9.46 -0.85 -4.87
C GLY A 585 7.97 -0.70 -4.52
N GLY A 586 7.31 -1.84 -4.43
CA GLY A 586 5.89 -1.96 -4.15
C GLY A 586 5.47 -3.41 -3.95
N GLY A 587 4.18 -3.71 -4.09
CA GLY A 587 3.61 -5.04 -3.88
C GLY A 587 4.17 -6.14 -4.78
N VAL A 588 4.75 -5.78 -5.93
CA VAL A 588 5.41 -6.72 -6.88
C VAL A 588 6.92 -6.88 -6.65
N GLY A 589 7.49 -6.17 -5.68
CA GLY A 589 8.88 -6.32 -5.25
C GLY A 589 9.79 -5.15 -5.62
N TRP A 590 11.04 -5.26 -5.16
CA TRP A 590 12.10 -4.32 -5.49
C TRP A 590 12.44 -4.36 -6.97
N GLY A 591 12.60 -3.19 -7.57
CA GLY A 591 12.99 -3.05 -8.98
C GLY A 591 11.87 -3.26 -10.00
N GLU A 592 10.66 -3.63 -9.55
CA GLU A 592 9.53 -3.95 -10.42
C GLU A 592 8.51 -2.81 -10.52
N VAL A 593 8.71 -1.72 -9.78
CA VAL A 593 7.76 -0.61 -9.73
C VAL A 593 8.40 0.69 -9.29
N ILE A 594 8.05 1.79 -9.97
CA ILE A 594 8.27 3.16 -9.50
C ILE A 594 6.91 3.76 -9.19
N ASN A 595 6.76 4.30 -7.99
CA ASN A 595 5.48 4.85 -7.55
C ASN A 595 5.65 6.11 -6.71
N GLY A 596 4.65 6.96 -6.75
CA GLY A 596 4.63 8.21 -6.03
C GLY A 596 3.29 8.54 -5.42
N GLY A 597 3.31 9.37 -4.41
CA GLY A 597 2.13 9.85 -3.72
C GLY A 597 2.32 11.23 -3.13
N PHE A 598 1.28 11.70 -2.49
CA PHE A 598 1.23 13.00 -1.84
C PHE A 598 0.42 12.96 -0.56
N GLY A 599 0.60 13.97 0.28
CA GLY A 599 -0.37 14.37 1.28
C GLY A 599 -0.74 15.84 1.09
N MET A 600 -1.97 16.20 1.43
CA MET A 600 -2.48 17.56 1.37
C MET A 600 -3.28 17.87 2.63
N VAL A 601 -2.98 18.99 3.26
CA VAL A 601 -3.70 19.45 4.45
C VAL A 601 -4.77 20.44 4.04
N LEU A 602 -6.01 20.17 4.43
CA LEU A 602 -7.14 21.10 4.39
C LEU A 602 -7.30 21.73 5.77
N ASP A 603 -7.29 23.05 5.86
CA ASP A 603 -7.35 23.79 7.11
C ASP A 603 -8.48 24.82 7.17
N GLY A 604 -9.40 24.77 6.21
CA GLY A 604 -10.53 25.69 6.07
C GLY A 604 -10.18 27.00 5.37
N SER A 605 -8.94 27.21 4.95
CA SER A 605 -8.50 28.44 4.31
C SER A 605 -8.86 28.50 2.80
N ALA A 606 -8.96 29.71 2.27
CA ALA A 606 -9.08 29.93 0.83
C ALA A 606 -7.84 29.45 0.04
N ASP A 607 -6.67 29.42 0.69
CA ASP A 607 -5.46 28.90 0.09
C ASP A 607 -5.52 27.37 -0.06
N ALA A 608 -6.02 26.64 0.95
CA ALA A 608 -6.27 25.20 0.84
C ALA A 608 -7.28 24.89 -0.27
N ASP A 609 -8.35 25.72 -0.40
CA ASP A 609 -9.34 25.56 -1.47
C ASP A 609 -8.71 25.72 -2.86
N ARG A 610 -7.94 26.76 -3.08
CA ARG A 610 -7.20 26.97 -4.33
C ARG A 610 -6.29 25.81 -4.69
N ARG A 611 -5.54 25.28 -3.72
CA ARG A 611 -4.59 24.18 -3.91
C ARG A 611 -5.30 22.89 -4.24
N LEU A 612 -6.36 22.52 -3.51
CA LEU A 612 -7.06 21.26 -3.74
C LEU A 612 -7.63 21.18 -5.16
N HIS A 613 -8.23 22.27 -5.65
CA HIS A 613 -8.76 22.32 -7.02
C HIS A 613 -7.66 22.14 -8.07
N CYS A 614 -6.52 22.78 -7.90
CA CYS A 614 -5.41 22.69 -8.84
C CYS A 614 -4.75 21.31 -8.83
N MET A 615 -4.44 20.81 -7.63
CA MET A 615 -3.63 19.59 -7.46
C MET A 615 -4.43 18.32 -7.75
N LEU A 616 -5.66 18.19 -7.23
CA LEU A 616 -6.48 16.98 -7.45
C LEU A 616 -6.91 16.85 -8.91
N HIS A 617 -7.18 17.98 -9.60
CA HIS A 617 -7.46 17.97 -11.03
C HIS A 617 -6.27 17.43 -11.84
N TRP A 618 -5.05 17.84 -11.51
CA TRP A 618 -3.84 17.32 -12.14
C TRP A 618 -3.61 15.86 -11.82
N ASP A 619 -3.65 15.49 -10.55
CA ASP A 619 -3.26 14.16 -10.10
C ASP A 619 -4.02 13.05 -10.82
N VAL A 620 -5.34 13.17 -10.92
CA VAL A 620 -6.17 12.17 -11.61
C VAL A 620 -6.03 12.25 -13.13
N ASN A 621 -6.15 13.45 -13.71
CA ASN A 621 -6.17 13.62 -15.17
C ASN A 621 -4.81 13.30 -15.82
N ASN A 622 -3.69 13.42 -15.11
CA ASN A 622 -2.38 12.97 -15.58
C ASN A 622 -2.39 11.47 -15.92
N GLY A 623 -2.94 10.63 -15.02
CA GLY A 623 -3.04 9.20 -15.26
C GLY A 623 -4.07 8.82 -16.33
N ILE A 624 -5.22 9.52 -16.36
CA ILE A 624 -6.22 9.30 -17.43
C ILE A 624 -5.63 9.66 -18.79
N ALA A 625 -4.91 10.79 -18.90
CA ALA A 625 -4.24 11.21 -20.15
C ALA A 625 -3.23 10.17 -20.61
N ARG A 626 -2.46 9.60 -19.69
CA ARG A 626 -1.51 8.53 -19.94
C ARG A 626 -2.19 7.26 -20.50
N ARG A 627 -3.30 6.86 -19.87
CA ARG A 627 -4.09 5.68 -20.29
C ARG A 627 -4.80 5.92 -21.62
N ASN A 628 -5.31 7.14 -21.84
CA ASN A 628 -5.87 7.55 -23.12
C ASN A 628 -4.83 7.46 -24.25
N TRP A 629 -3.59 7.95 -24.03
CA TRP A 629 -2.53 7.87 -25.02
C TRP A 629 -2.17 6.42 -25.37
N ALA A 630 -2.29 5.51 -24.41
CA ALA A 630 -2.14 4.07 -24.63
C ALA A 630 -3.36 3.41 -25.33
N ARG A 631 -4.35 4.18 -25.75
CA ARG A 631 -5.56 3.75 -26.45
C ARG A 631 -6.59 3.01 -25.58
N ASN A 632 -6.56 3.18 -24.26
CA ASN A 632 -7.57 2.62 -23.37
C ASN A 632 -8.90 3.38 -23.57
N GLU A 633 -9.96 2.69 -24.00
CA GLU A 633 -11.26 3.29 -24.38
C GLU A 633 -11.91 4.05 -23.22
N GLY A 634 -11.94 3.45 -22.02
CA GLY A 634 -12.49 4.10 -20.81
C GLY A 634 -11.76 5.41 -20.48
N ALA A 635 -10.44 5.45 -20.69
CA ALA A 635 -9.64 6.65 -20.46
C ALA A 635 -9.89 7.72 -21.54
N THR A 636 -10.13 7.32 -22.78
CA THR A 636 -10.54 8.25 -23.84
C THR A 636 -11.90 8.86 -23.54
N PHE A 637 -12.85 8.08 -23.05
CA PHE A 637 -14.14 8.57 -22.58
C PHE A 637 -13.98 9.56 -21.39
N ALA A 638 -13.23 9.19 -20.39
CA ALA A 638 -13.04 9.99 -19.17
C ALA A 638 -12.32 11.33 -19.47
N ILE A 639 -11.26 11.31 -20.31
CA ILE A 639 -10.51 12.53 -20.61
C ILE A 639 -11.29 13.51 -21.49
N LYS A 640 -12.16 13.03 -22.38
CA LYS A 640 -13.06 13.89 -23.15
C LYS A 640 -14.04 14.64 -22.23
N ARG A 641 -14.66 13.93 -21.28
CA ARG A 641 -15.50 14.56 -20.24
C ARG A 641 -14.73 15.58 -19.41
N ALA A 642 -13.49 15.28 -19.04
CA ALA A 642 -12.65 16.22 -18.28
C ALA A 642 -12.34 17.50 -19.09
N MET A 643 -12.09 17.37 -20.42
CA MET A 643 -11.89 18.53 -21.31
C MET A 643 -13.17 19.34 -21.55
N GLU A 644 -14.34 18.72 -21.52
CA GLU A 644 -15.63 19.41 -21.56
C GLU A 644 -15.90 20.21 -20.28
N ALA A 645 -15.58 19.60 -19.11
CA ALA A 645 -15.77 20.22 -17.80
C ALA A 645 -14.75 21.34 -17.52
N GLU A 646 -13.51 21.24 -18.02
CA GLU A 646 -12.45 22.26 -17.89
C GLU A 646 -11.89 22.59 -19.28
N PRO A 647 -12.40 23.64 -19.95
CA PRO A 647 -12.00 23.98 -21.31
C PRO A 647 -10.52 24.35 -21.50
N ARG A 648 -9.79 24.67 -20.44
CA ARG A 648 -8.33 24.91 -20.47
C ARG A 648 -7.53 23.59 -20.52
N LEU A 649 -8.12 22.46 -20.13
CA LEU A 649 -7.51 21.14 -20.30
C LEU A 649 -7.50 20.78 -21.79
N LYS A 650 -6.33 20.56 -22.32
CA LYS A 650 -6.13 20.13 -23.71
C LYS A 650 -5.24 18.89 -23.73
N VAL A 651 -5.83 17.76 -23.94
CA VAL A 651 -5.12 16.47 -23.99
C VAL A 651 -5.09 15.94 -25.42
N THR A 652 -3.95 15.46 -25.84
CA THR A 652 -3.80 14.80 -27.15
C THR A 652 -4.57 13.48 -27.16
N LEU A 653 -5.48 13.33 -28.09
CA LEU A 653 -6.18 12.07 -28.33
C LEU A 653 -5.43 11.24 -29.38
N PRO A 654 -5.28 9.92 -29.18
CA PRO A 654 -4.66 9.06 -30.18
C PRO A 654 -5.56 8.87 -31.38
N ASN A 655 -4.97 8.83 -32.58
CA ASN A 655 -5.64 8.30 -33.76
C ASN A 655 -5.53 6.79 -33.75
N LEU A 656 -6.65 6.09 -33.92
CA LEU A 656 -6.67 4.64 -33.99
C LEU A 656 -6.18 4.19 -35.38
N VAL A 657 -5.50 3.06 -35.42
CA VAL A 657 -4.96 2.44 -36.62
C VAL A 657 -5.67 1.12 -36.81
N GLU A 658 -6.22 0.90 -37.99
CA GLU A 658 -6.90 -0.35 -38.37
C GLU A 658 -5.88 -1.45 -38.62
N ASP A 659 -6.20 -2.69 -38.22
CA ASP A 659 -5.27 -3.82 -38.30
C ASP A 659 -4.93 -4.23 -39.74
N ASP A 660 -5.82 -3.97 -40.70
CA ASP A 660 -5.64 -4.26 -42.14
C ASP A 660 -4.45 -3.51 -42.78
N ILE A 661 -4.04 -2.39 -42.18
CA ILE A 661 -2.85 -1.63 -42.60
C ILE A 661 -1.57 -2.47 -42.51
N PHE A 662 -1.55 -3.47 -41.61
CA PHE A 662 -0.37 -4.32 -41.39
C PHE A 662 -0.30 -5.54 -42.31
N GLU A 663 -1.35 -5.80 -43.10
CA GLU A 663 -1.36 -6.93 -44.02
C GLU A 663 -0.24 -6.80 -45.08
N GLY A 664 0.65 -7.76 -45.10
CA GLY A 664 1.77 -7.82 -46.05
C GLY A 664 2.96 -6.90 -45.73
N LEU A 665 3.00 -6.27 -44.55
CA LEU A 665 4.16 -5.47 -44.15
C LEU A 665 5.30 -6.30 -43.52
N PHE A 666 5.03 -7.49 -42.97
CA PHE A 666 5.99 -8.35 -42.28
C PHE A 666 5.88 -9.81 -42.73
#